data_8aeda64e16e51f08ecb344e2ade9e762
#
_entry.id   8aeda64e16e51f08ecb344e2ade9e762
#
_cell.length_a   1.000
_cell.length_b   1.000
_cell.length_c   1.000
_cell.angle_alpha   90.00
_cell.angle_beta   90.00
_cell.angle_gamma   90.00
#
_symmetry.space_group_name_H-M   'P 1'
#
loop_
_entity.id
_entity.type
_entity.pdbx_description
1 polymer ?
#
loop_
_entity_poly.entity_id
_entity_poly.type
_entity_poly.pdbx_seq_one_letter_code
_entity_poly.pdbx_strand_id
1 'polypeptide(L)'
;MGCTNMINEPLDRHPLDNSEVRKLTLDNGVKAYLLSNPDFNVSAASMVVEVGSLENPGNREGLAHFLEHMLFLGTKKYPDVDEYSTYLKTFGGYSNAYTAGDHTNYQLQVLPDGFEGALDRFAQFFISPLFTAEYTAREVNAVNSEHQKNIMNDNWRQNQVTNQFVKKGHPEGNFSTGSLETLGDITREELIAFYNNQYSANRMGLALLSTHSLDEMEAWTRQYFSDVKNHNLERTKHDPVVFEKKETFRLVQIDPVKDLRDLEISFATPSTRHMYESKPGRQLGFILGNEGKGSLLSYLKDKGWAQTLSAGARPATKEYGAATIRIGLTPKGQEDYKEIVLATLDYIELMKESGHQSHIYNELKTMAELEEIYGSKGEGMWRATQLANEAMMYPLEDAGRINFIFQDNSKDAFESLLTHLTPDNMLVVLTAKGVETNTKEHHYQAPYSYTEDTEFYQALTSTSPRAEFMIAQANPFIPKSASVPNREIKEDMLPVSLINGGGANLYFGVDHEFLRPKGVINFKILFPDDMMMLKHRVYLKLYAMCVNESLNELGYPAKQAGLNYSFRENYEGLFLSVSGYSESAMTLYEMILEHMVDFSITEDQFNGVKDRVVRSYQNFSLSDAHQQTREKGADIFNHVKYSWEESLPVAEEATLSDIRDYGKILYEKTFVEGLVYGDFKESDARRALRIFNKKTNTTDIKRTDAFDLKFLDQPQSEEIQHIGKLSVNNSCFYREYVLGDDTPEMRATSLVIGQMLQQPFFTEMRTNQQLGYIVWSYTRSRDETHYLSFVIQSGAFTADDVNQRADDFIASTPELLVAIDDETFQQLKESAVEKLEKKPMSISERAYKLKTFIFEHDADFQRDQKTIAALETLQQSSTIELLSKTIGTDTRRMVNFLMFAEQHENTTGAKSTYNELKTWKASRSYK
;
A
#
# COMPACT_ATOMS: atom_id res chain seq x y z
N MET A 1 -0.90 22.56 -41.27
CA MET A 1 -0.26 23.02 -40.02
C MET A 1 -1.35 23.04 -38.98
N GLY A 2 -1.52 21.95 -38.24
CA GLY A 2 -2.46 21.89 -37.12
C GLY A 2 -1.90 22.71 -35.96
N CYS A 3 -2.69 23.67 -35.47
CA CYS A 3 -2.36 24.36 -34.25
C CYS A 3 -2.44 23.36 -33.09
N THR A 4 -1.33 22.84 -32.62
CA THR A 4 -1.22 22.11 -31.36
C THR A 4 -1.57 23.12 -30.27
N ASN A 5 -2.71 22.92 -29.58
CA ASN A 5 -3.02 23.71 -28.40
C ASN A 5 -2.02 23.28 -27.29
N MET A 6 -0.98 24.09 -27.12
CA MET A 6 -0.05 23.98 -25.99
C MET A 6 -0.55 24.87 -24.86
N ILE A 7 -0.68 24.33 -23.68
CA ILE A 7 -1.06 25.06 -22.48
C ILE A 7 0.15 25.04 -21.56
N ASN A 8 0.73 26.22 -21.31
CA ASN A 8 1.75 26.45 -20.27
C ASN A 8 1.06 27.17 -19.11
N GLU A 9 1.00 26.56 -17.95
CA GLU A 9 0.34 27.14 -16.77
C GLU A 9 1.34 27.72 -15.79
N PRO A 10 1.13 28.97 -15.30
CA PRO A 10 1.64 29.38 -14.00
C PRO A 10 0.75 28.75 -12.92
N LEU A 11 1.31 27.88 -12.08
CA LEU A 11 0.67 27.32 -10.90
C LEU A 11 0.92 28.26 -9.70
N ASP A 12 -0.06 28.39 -8.77
CA ASP A 12 0.23 28.92 -7.44
C ASP A 12 1.21 27.98 -6.75
N ARG A 13 2.46 28.41 -6.55
CA ARG A 13 3.57 27.52 -6.20
C ARG A 13 4.27 27.94 -4.93
N HIS A 14 4.76 26.93 -4.23
CA HIS A 14 5.81 27.14 -3.25
C HIS A 14 7.07 27.74 -3.94
N PRO A 15 7.76 28.73 -3.33
CA PRO A 15 8.93 29.40 -3.95
C PRO A 15 10.05 28.45 -4.37
N LEU A 16 10.15 27.27 -3.76
CA LEU A 16 11.13 26.21 -4.08
C LEU A 16 10.60 25.13 -5.03
N ASP A 17 9.40 25.29 -5.60
CA ASP A 17 8.90 24.35 -6.59
C ASP A 17 9.43 24.73 -7.99
N ASN A 18 10.42 24.00 -8.47
CA ASN A 18 11.06 24.19 -9.77
C ASN A 18 10.34 23.41 -10.91
N SER A 19 9.16 22.85 -10.65
CA SER A 19 8.43 22.08 -11.65
C SER A 19 7.97 22.94 -12.83
N GLU A 20 8.12 22.44 -14.03
CA GLU A 20 7.56 23.00 -15.26
C GLU A 20 6.59 22.00 -15.89
N VAL A 21 5.47 22.48 -16.42
CA VAL A 21 4.41 21.64 -16.98
C VAL A 21 4.10 22.06 -18.41
N ARG A 22 3.96 21.06 -19.28
CA ARG A 22 3.43 21.22 -20.64
C ARG A 22 2.37 20.17 -20.94
N LYS A 23 1.24 20.62 -21.45
CA LYS A 23 0.12 19.77 -21.85
C LYS A 23 -0.09 19.93 -23.34
N LEU A 24 -0.19 18.83 -24.07
CA LEU A 24 -0.37 18.85 -25.51
C LEU A 24 -1.17 17.66 -26.00
N THR A 25 -1.73 17.79 -27.20
CA THR A 25 -2.36 16.68 -27.91
C THR A 25 -1.59 16.44 -29.20
N LEU A 26 -1.13 15.21 -29.43
CA LEU A 26 -0.45 14.82 -30.66
C LEU A 26 -1.43 14.80 -31.85
N ASP A 27 -0.91 14.87 -33.08
CA ASP A 27 -1.74 14.83 -34.29
C ASP A 27 -2.54 13.53 -34.41
N ASN A 28 -2.08 12.44 -33.84
CA ASN A 28 -2.81 11.18 -33.76
C ASN A 28 -3.85 11.11 -32.62
N GLY A 29 -3.94 12.15 -31.79
CA GLY A 29 -4.96 12.26 -30.74
C GLY A 29 -4.52 11.83 -29.35
N VAL A 30 -3.30 11.32 -29.15
CA VAL A 30 -2.75 11.06 -27.80
C VAL A 30 -2.67 12.37 -27.02
N LYS A 31 -3.26 12.41 -25.84
CA LYS A 31 -3.14 13.52 -24.90
C LYS A 31 -1.90 13.30 -24.03
N ALA A 32 -1.06 14.30 -23.88
CA ALA A 32 0.17 14.17 -23.10
C ALA A 32 0.28 15.25 -22.02
N TYR A 33 0.73 14.83 -20.83
CA TYR A 33 1.09 15.66 -19.70
C TYR A 33 2.59 15.49 -19.42
N LEU A 34 3.37 16.54 -19.58
CA LEU A 34 4.81 16.54 -19.36
C LEU A 34 5.11 17.36 -18.10
N LEU A 35 5.87 16.78 -17.17
CA LEU A 35 6.30 17.41 -15.93
C LEU A 35 7.82 17.30 -15.81
N SER A 36 8.50 18.43 -15.94
CA SER A 36 9.94 18.57 -15.71
C SER A 36 10.20 19.10 -14.31
N ASN A 37 11.09 18.47 -13.57
CA ASN A 37 11.59 19.01 -12.31
C ASN A 37 13.04 18.53 -12.11
N PRO A 38 14.03 19.46 -12.03
CA PRO A 38 15.45 19.12 -11.88
C PRO A 38 15.78 18.39 -10.57
N ASP A 39 14.88 18.44 -9.58
CA ASP A 39 15.07 17.83 -8.27
C ASP A 39 14.57 16.38 -8.20
N PHE A 40 13.96 15.83 -9.26
CA PHE A 40 13.52 14.44 -9.28
C PHE A 40 14.69 13.45 -9.22
N ASN A 41 14.51 12.38 -8.49
CA ASN A 41 15.48 11.27 -8.45
C ASN A 41 15.25 10.25 -9.56
N VAL A 42 14.05 10.15 -10.09
CA VAL A 42 13.65 9.16 -11.08
C VAL A 42 12.82 9.80 -12.18
N SER A 43 12.92 9.24 -13.38
CA SER A 43 12.01 9.52 -14.47
C SER A 43 10.92 8.45 -14.54
N ALA A 44 9.72 8.84 -14.91
CA ALA A 44 8.58 7.93 -14.98
C ALA A 44 7.68 8.24 -16.18
N ALA A 45 7.08 7.19 -16.72
CA ALA A 45 6.06 7.31 -17.75
C ALA A 45 4.84 6.47 -17.39
N SER A 46 3.67 6.96 -17.81
CA SER A 46 2.43 6.19 -17.71
C SER A 46 1.57 6.45 -18.94
N MET A 47 0.98 5.38 -19.47
CA MET A 47 -0.02 5.42 -20.53
C MET A 47 -1.32 4.80 -20.02
N VAL A 48 -2.38 5.58 -20.03
CA VAL A 48 -3.74 5.06 -19.81
C VAL A 48 -4.43 4.88 -21.15
N VAL A 49 -5.09 3.76 -21.31
CA VAL A 49 -5.98 3.47 -22.44
C VAL A 49 -7.39 3.37 -21.89
N GLU A 50 -8.35 4.09 -22.46
CA GLU A 50 -9.77 4.09 -22.03
C GLU A 50 -10.48 2.82 -22.53
N VAL A 51 -9.97 1.68 -22.08
CA VAL A 51 -10.44 0.31 -22.34
C VAL A 51 -10.14 -0.53 -21.10
N GLY A 52 -11.13 -1.17 -20.54
CA GLY A 52 -10.98 -2.01 -19.35
C GLY A 52 -11.82 -3.28 -19.43
N SER A 53 -12.11 -3.85 -18.26
CA SER A 53 -12.85 -5.11 -18.18
C SER A 53 -14.31 -5.01 -18.67
N LEU A 54 -14.89 -3.80 -18.69
CA LEU A 54 -16.24 -3.56 -19.19
C LEU A 54 -16.36 -3.73 -20.73
N GLU A 55 -15.23 -3.69 -21.44
CA GLU A 55 -15.16 -3.96 -22.89
C GLU A 55 -14.92 -5.43 -23.22
N ASN A 56 -14.80 -6.33 -22.22
CA ASN A 56 -14.68 -7.75 -22.49
C ASN A 56 -15.88 -8.29 -23.28
N PRO A 57 -15.64 -9.05 -24.37
CA PRO A 57 -16.74 -9.79 -25.00
C PRO A 57 -17.36 -10.77 -23.99
N GLY A 58 -18.69 -10.93 -24.03
CA GLY A 58 -19.40 -11.76 -23.05
C GLY A 58 -19.01 -13.24 -23.04
N ASN A 59 -18.27 -13.71 -24.04
CA ASN A 59 -17.70 -15.06 -24.10
C ASN A 59 -16.19 -15.11 -23.83
N ARG A 60 -15.57 -13.99 -23.43
CA ARG A 60 -14.14 -13.85 -23.17
C ARG A 60 -13.90 -12.95 -21.97
N GLU A 61 -14.39 -13.39 -20.82
CA GLU A 61 -14.20 -12.71 -19.56
C GLU A 61 -12.72 -12.70 -19.17
N GLY A 62 -12.19 -11.53 -18.77
CA GLY A 62 -10.79 -11.32 -18.46
C GLY A 62 -9.89 -10.99 -19.65
N LEU A 63 -10.45 -10.81 -20.87
CA LEU A 63 -9.62 -10.56 -22.06
C LEU A 63 -8.84 -9.24 -22.01
N ALA A 64 -9.41 -8.19 -21.45
CA ALA A 64 -8.71 -6.92 -21.27
C ALA A 64 -7.50 -7.04 -20.32
N HIS A 65 -7.67 -7.77 -19.23
CA HIS A 65 -6.60 -8.08 -18.27
C HIS A 65 -5.54 -8.99 -18.92
N PHE A 66 -5.96 -9.97 -19.67
CA PHE A 66 -5.04 -10.83 -20.43
C PHE A 66 -4.24 -10.04 -21.48
N LEU A 67 -4.88 -9.10 -22.19
CA LEU A 67 -4.18 -8.21 -23.11
C LEU A 67 -3.14 -7.34 -22.38
N GLU A 68 -3.44 -6.87 -21.19
CA GLU A 68 -2.49 -6.13 -20.36
C GLU A 68 -1.20 -6.95 -20.17
N HIS A 69 -1.29 -8.19 -19.73
CA HIS A 69 -0.15 -9.09 -19.58
C HIS A 69 0.65 -9.28 -20.89
N MET A 70 -0.06 -9.48 -21.98
CA MET A 70 0.53 -9.81 -23.27
C MET A 70 1.35 -8.67 -23.89
N LEU A 71 1.10 -7.40 -23.52
CA LEU A 71 1.85 -6.27 -24.06
C LEU A 71 3.29 -6.20 -23.56
N PHE A 72 3.60 -6.84 -22.44
CA PHE A 72 4.97 -6.92 -21.92
C PHE A 72 5.84 -7.98 -22.62
N LEU A 73 5.24 -8.87 -23.44
CA LEU A 73 5.87 -10.07 -23.95
C LEU A 73 6.41 -9.92 -25.37
N GLY A 74 7.21 -8.87 -25.57
CA GLY A 74 7.90 -8.59 -26.83
C GLY A 74 7.12 -7.80 -27.85
N THR A 75 7.86 -7.01 -28.61
CA THR A 75 7.37 -6.14 -29.67
C THR A 75 8.14 -6.39 -30.97
N LYS A 76 7.66 -5.89 -32.07
CA LYS A 76 8.35 -6.07 -33.36
C LYS A 76 9.76 -5.49 -33.35
N LYS A 77 9.98 -4.36 -32.65
CA LYS A 77 11.29 -3.71 -32.53
C LYS A 77 12.17 -4.41 -31.50
N TYR A 78 11.60 -4.91 -30.42
CA TYR A 78 12.25 -5.58 -29.31
C TYR A 78 11.58 -6.95 -29.10
N PRO A 79 11.99 -7.98 -29.88
CA PRO A 79 11.25 -9.24 -29.90
C PRO A 79 11.53 -10.15 -28.69
N ASP A 80 12.64 -9.94 -27.97
CA ASP A 80 12.95 -10.70 -26.76
C ASP A 80 11.98 -10.28 -25.63
N VAL A 81 11.37 -11.26 -24.99
CA VAL A 81 10.36 -11.04 -23.94
C VAL A 81 10.91 -10.43 -22.66
N ASP A 82 12.18 -10.66 -22.38
CA ASP A 82 12.83 -10.15 -21.17
C ASP A 82 13.54 -8.80 -21.39
N GLU A 83 13.70 -8.39 -22.64
CA GLU A 83 14.50 -7.22 -22.99
C GLU A 83 14.01 -5.95 -22.33
N TYR A 84 12.69 -5.71 -22.34
CA TYR A 84 12.10 -4.54 -21.67
C TYR A 84 12.39 -4.53 -20.16
N SER A 85 12.12 -5.63 -19.48
CA SER A 85 12.34 -5.76 -18.05
C SER A 85 13.82 -5.66 -17.68
N THR A 86 14.67 -6.27 -18.47
CA THR A 86 16.13 -6.23 -18.30
C THR A 86 16.65 -4.81 -18.46
N TYR A 87 16.22 -4.10 -19.52
CA TYR A 87 16.58 -2.70 -19.71
C TYR A 87 16.19 -1.83 -18.50
N LEU A 88 14.94 -1.93 -18.03
CA LEU A 88 14.51 -1.15 -16.87
C LEU A 88 15.37 -1.46 -15.64
N LYS A 89 15.66 -2.74 -15.37
CA LYS A 89 16.47 -3.17 -14.23
C LYS A 89 17.90 -2.65 -14.28
N THR A 90 18.51 -2.62 -15.47
CA THR A 90 19.85 -2.05 -15.67
C THR A 90 19.92 -0.59 -15.21
N PHE A 91 18.85 0.17 -15.44
CA PHE A 91 18.71 1.56 -14.98
C PHE A 91 17.93 1.68 -13.66
N GLY A 92 18.03 0.67 -12.79
CA GLY A 92 17.42 0.70 -11.45
C GLY A 92 15.90 0.80 -11.40
N GLY A 93 15.24 0.56 -12.54
CA GLY A 93 13.81 0.77 -12.71
C GLY A 93 12.96 -0.50 -12.62
N TYR A 94 11.68 -0.30 -12.79
CA TYR A 94 10.65 -1.33 -12.86
C TYR A 94 9.39 -0.79 -13.53
N SER A 95 8.50 -1.70 -13.90
CA SER A 95 7.20 -1.39 -14.48
C SER A 95 6.09 -2.13 -13.76
N ASN A 96 4.87 -1.66 -13.98
CA ASN A 96 3.64 -2.31 -13.56
C ASN A 96 2.51 -1.94 -14.52
N ALA A 97 1.37 -2.61 -14.40
CA ALA A 97 0.13 -2.25 -15.07
C ALA A 97 -1.06 -2.64 -14.19
N TYR A 98 -2.23 -2.19 -14.56
CA TYR A 98 -3.50 -2.68 -14.01
C TYR A 98 -4.65 -2.46 -14.99
N THR A 99 -5.64 -3.36 -14.94
CA THR A 99 -6.90 -3.23 -15.67
C THR A 99 -8.04 -2.94 -14.69
N ALA A 100 -8.66 -1.78 -14.87
CA ALA A 100 -9.87 -1.37 -14.16
C ALA A 100 -11.13 -1.68 -14.99
N GLY A 101 -12.31 -1.20 -14.53
CA GLY A 101 -13.56 -1.34 -15.28
C GLY A 101 -13.50 -0.65 -16.64
N ASP A 102 -13.19 0.64 -16.66
CA ASP A 102 -13.27 1.51 -17.85
C ASP A 102 -11.91 1.91 -18.45
N HIS A 103 -10.79 1.41 -17.90
CA HIS A 103 -9.45 1.71 -18.41
C HIS A 103 -8.40 0.69 -18.01
N THR A 104 -7.32 0.65 -18.79
CA THR A 104 -6.07 -0.06 -18.45
C THR A 104 -4.93 0.95 -18.40
N ASN A 105 -4.05 0.83 -17.43
CA ASN A 105 -2.90 1.71 -17.25
C ASN A 105 -1.59 0.91 -17.24
N TYR A 106 -0.60 1.38 -17.99
CA TYR A 106 0.76 0.86 -18.08
C TYR A 106 1.71 1.91 -17.56
N GLN A 107 2.68 1.53 -16.75
CA GLN A 107 3.55 2.49 -16.09
C GLN A 107 4.95 1.95 -15.86
N LEU A 108 5.92 2.84 -15.87
CA LEU A 108 7.33 2.54 -15.62
C LEU A 108 8.00 3.65 -14.83
N GLN A 109 9.10 3.31 -14.18
CA GLN A 109 10.09 4.28 -13.74
C GLN A 109 11.50 3.72 -13.92
N VAL A 110 12.44 4.63 -14.17
CA VAL A 110 13.88 4.37 -14.31
C VAL A 110 14.66 5.57 -13.80
N LEU A 111 15.96 5.41 -13.65
CA LEU A 111 16.86 6.55 -13.50
C LEU A 111 16.86 7.43 -14.76
N PRO A 112 17.11 8.74 -14.65
CA PRO A 112 16.97 9.67 -15.76
C PRO A 112 17.74 9.28 -17.03
N ASP A 113 18.95 8.75 -16.89
CA ASP A 113 19.82 8.36 -18.01
C ASP A 113 19.24 7.21 -18.86
N GLY A 114 18.40 6.36 -18.25
CA GLY A 114 17.72 5.29 -18.96
C GLY A 114 16.37 5.68 -19.58
N PHE A 115 15.90 6.92 -19.41
CA PHE A 115 14.52 7.26 -19.68
C PHE A 115 14.14 7.25 -21.16
N GLU A 116 14.97 7.85 -22.05
CA GLU A 116 14.70 7.86 -23.49
C GLU A 116 14.59 6.44 -24.05
N GLY A 117 15.54 5.56 -23.73
CA GLY A 117 15.50 4.18 -24.18
C GLY A 117 14.34 3.37 -23.59
N ALA A 118 13.90 3.69 -22.36
CA ALA A 118 12.70 3.10 -21.78
C ALA A 118 11.43 3.55 -22.52
N LEU A 119 11.33 4.84 -22.92
CA LEU A 119 10.20 5.37 -23.70
C LEU A 119 10.10 4.74 -25.08
N ASP A 120 11.23 4.53 -25.76
CA ASP A 120 11.24 3.87 -27.08
C ASP A 120 10.66 2.45 -26.99
N ARG A 121 11.04 1.68 -25.97
CA ARG A 121 10.52 0.32 -25.71
C ARG A 121 9.05 0.34 -25.33
N PHE A 122 8.69 1.22 -24.42
CA PHE A 122 7.34 1.36 -23.90
C PHE A 122 6.33 1.75 -24.99
N ALA A 123 6.71 2.67 -25.88
CA ALA A 123 5.86 3.08 -27.00
C ALA A 123 5.50 1.91 -27.93
N GLN A 124 6.41 0.93 -28.08
CA GLN A 124 6.17 -0.23 -28.95
C GLN A 124 5.01 -1.12 -28.48
N PHE A 125 4.64 -1.10 -27.21
CA PHE A 125 3.44 -1.78 -26.71
C PHE A 125 2.17 -1.32 -27.46
N PHE A 126 2.12 -0.05 -27.82
CA PHE A 126 0.97 0.60 -28.46
C PHE A 126 1.12 0.72 -29.99
N ILE A 127 2.29 0.36 -30.55
CA ILE A 127 2.58 0.45 -31.98
C ILE A 127 2.60 -0.92 -32.64
N SER A 128 3.34 -1.88 -32.06
CA SER A 128 3.61 -3.14 -32.77
C SER A 128 3.89 -4.31 -31.82
N PRO A 129 2.99 -4.65 -30.88
CA PRO A 129 3.14 -5.83 -30.04
C PRO A 129 3.12 -7.11 -30.89
N LEU A 130 3.86 -8.14 -30.48
CA LEU A 130 4.01 -9.37 -31.27
C LEU A 130 2.88 -10.36 -31.05
N PHE A 131 2.41 -10.53 -29.81
CA PHE A 131 1.42 -11.54 -29.46
C PHE A 131 1.76 -12.93 -30.01
N THR A 132 2.93 -13.46 -29.68
CA THR A 132 3.34 -14.77 -30.19
C THR A 132 2.45 -15.87 -29.63
N ALA A 133 2.13 -16.88 -30.44
CA ALA A 133 1.23 -17.97 -30.04
C ALA A 133 1.78 -18.76 -28.84
N GLU A 134 3.11 -18.93 -28.76
CA GLU A 134 3.78 -19.62 -27.67
C GLU A 134 3.53 -18.91 -26.32
N TYR A 135 3.77 -17.60 -26.27
CA TYR A 135 3.58 -16.82 -25.04
C TYR A 135 2.09 -16.59 -24.72
N THR A 136 1.23 -16.52 -25.72
CA THR A 136 -0.23 -16.48 -25.50
C THR A 136 -0.70 -17.67 -24.66
N ALA A 137 -0.26 -18.88 -25.02
CA ALA A 137 -0.60 -20.10 -24.27
C ALA A 137 0.01 -20.14 -22.86
N ARG A 138 1.25 -19.63 -22.70
CA ARG A 138 1.92 -19.59 -21.39
C ARG A 138 1.28 -18.56 -20.46
N GLU A 139 0.94 -17.39 -20.96
CA GLU A 139 0.45 -16.29 -20.14
C GLU A 139 -0.98 -16.54 -19.63
N VAL A 140 -1.78 -17.36 -20.31
CA VAL A 140 -3.07 -17.85 -19.77
C VAL A 140 -2.84 -18.58 -18.43
N ASN A 141 -1.75 -19.34 -18.29
CA ASN A 141 -1.44 -20.02 -17.02
C ASN A 141 -1.00 -19.01 -15.94
N ALA A 142 -0.32 -17.92 -16.31
CA ALA A 142 0.04 -16.87 -15.35
C ALA A 142 -1.22 -16.16 -14.80
N VAL A 143 -2.15 -15.77 -15.66
CA VAL A 143 -3.44 -15.19 -15.26
C VAL A 143 -4.25 -16.17 -14.41
N ASN A 144 -4.28 -17.45 -14.80
CA ASN A 144 -4.95 -18.47 -13.99
C ASN A 144 -4.28 -18.64 -12.60
N SER A 145 -2.96 -18.60 -12.52
CA SER A 145 -2.23 -18.67 -11.24
C SER A 145 -2.55 -17.48 -10.34
N GLU A 146 -2.73 -16.30 -10.93
CA GLU A 146 -3.20 -15.13 -10.21
C GLU A 146 -4.62 -15.31 -9.67
N HIS A 147 -5.53 -15.79 -10.50
CA HIS A 147 -6.89 -16.10 -10.08
C HIS A 147 -6.89 -17.15 -8.94
N GLN A 148 -6.13 -18.23 -9.07
CA GLN A 148 -6.02 -19.27 -8.03
C GLN A 148 -5.48 -18.72 -6.71
N LYS A 149 -4.51 -17.82 -6.73
CA LYS A 149 -4.03 -17.10 -5.56
C LYS A 149 -5.16 -16.28 -4.90
N ASN A 150 -6.01 -15.65 -5.71
CA ASN A 150 -7.06 -14.75 -5.26
C ASN A 150 -8.35 -15.44 -4.79
N ILE A 151 -8.51 -16.76 -5.04
CA ILE A 151 -9.68 -17.55 -4.59
C ILE A 151 -9.92 -17.45 -3.08
N MET A 152 -8.85 -17.38 -2.28
CA MET A 152 -8.92 -17.24 -0.82
C MET A 152 -8.98 -15.80 -0.33
N ASN A 153 -9.05 -14.82 -1.21
CA ASN A 153 -9.08 -13.40 -0.86
C ASN A 153 -10.51 -12.89 -0.75
N ASP A 154 -10.92 -12.51 0.46
CA ASP A 154 -12.31 -12.13 0.73
C ASP A 154 -12.77 -10.87 0.00
N ASN A 155 -11.87 -9.94 -0.34
CA ASN A 155 -12.25 -8.77 -1.15
C ASN A 155 -12.64 -9.16 -2.58
N TRP A 156 -11.87 -10.04 -3.23
CA TRP A 156 -12.21 -10.56 -4.56
C TRP A 156 -13.50 -11.35 -4.54
N ARG A 157 -13.69 -12.19 -3.51
CA ARG A 157 -14.90 -12.98 -3.29
C ARG A 157 -16.13 -12.10 -3.12
N GLN A 158 -16.05 -11.10 -2.25
CA GLN A 158 -17.14 -10.13 -2.02
C GLN A 158 -17.48 -9.36 -3.29
N ASN A 159 -16.49 -8.81 -3.98
CA ASN A 159 -16.70 -8.03 -5.21
C ASN A 159 -17.42 -8.88 -6.27
N GLN A 160 -16.97 -10.11 -6.52
CA GLN A 160 -17.56 -10.96 -7.54
C GLN A 160 -18.98 -11.42 -7.17
N VAL A 161 -19.26 -11.66 -5.89
CA VAL A 161 -20.63 -11.93 -5.42
C VAL A 161 -21.52 -10.69 -5.62
N THR A 162 -21.04 -9.50 -5.22
CA THR A 162 -21.81 -8.26 -5.33
C THR A 162 -22.13 -7.91 -6.78
N ASN A 163 -21.20 -8.16 -7.70
CA ASN A 163 -21.38 -7.93 -9.14
C ASN A 163 -22.49 -8.78 -9.77
N GLN A 164 -22.91 -9.86 -9.13
CA GLN A 164 -24.05 -10.66 -9.61
C GLN A 164 -25.41 -9.97 -9.45
N PHE A 165 -25.47 -8.91 -8.62
CA PHE A 165 -26.71 -8.18 -8.33
C PHE A 165 -26.86 -6.91 -9.17
N VAL A 166 -25.97 -6.68 -10.12
CA VAL A 166 -26.15 -5.61 -11.11
C VAL A 166 -27.28 -5.94 -12.08
N LYS A 167 -27.77 -4.95 -12.78
CA LYS A 167 -28.78 -5.10 -13.84
C LYS A 167 -28.37 -6.20 -14.82
N LYS A 168 -29.28 -7.11 -15.11
CA LYS A 168 -29.03 -8.25 -16.02
C LYS A 168 -28.48 -7.80 -17.37
N GLY A 169 -27.31 -8.33 -17.72
CA GLY A 169 -26.59 -8.00 -18.97
C GLY A 169 -25.72 -6.75 -18.88
N HIS A 170 -25.63 -6.11 -17.72
CA HIS A 170 -24.67 -5.04 -17.51
C HIS A 170 -23.26 -5.64 -17.39
N PRO A 171 -22.24 -5.09 -18.11
CA PRO A 171 -20.89 -5.68 -18.14
C PRO A 171 -20.16 -5.66 -16.78
N GLU A 172 -20.57 -4.83 -15.84
CA GLU A 172 -20.07 -4.85 -14.45
C GLU A 172 -20.29 -6.20 -13.75
N GLY A 173 -21.28 -6.98 -14.22
CA GLY A 173 -21.57 -8.31 -13.70
C GLY A 173 -20.60 -9.41 -14.15
N ASN A 174 -19.74 -9.12 -15.13
CA ASN A 174 -18.84 -10.10 -15.71
C ASN A 174 -17.58 -10.31 -14.83
N PHE A 175 -16.96 -11.48 -14.96
CA PHE A 175 -15.69 -11.79 -14.32
C PHE A 175 -14.54 -11.05 -15.01
N SER A 176 -13.75 -10.31 -14.25
CA SER A 176 -12.75 -9.39 -14.81
C SER A 176 -11.33 -9.96 -14.90
N THR A 177 -10.96 -10.90 -14.00
CA THR A 177 -9.58 -11.40 -13.89
C THR A 177 -9.19 -12.31 -15.05
N GLY A 178 -10.07 -13.22 -15.44
CA GLY A 178 -9.76 -14.30 -16.37
C GLY A 178 -9.23 -15.56 -15.67
N SER A 179 -9.41 -16.71 -16.33
CA SER A 179 -9.00 -18.02 -15.84
C SER A 179 -8.77 -18.98 -17.01
N LEU A 180 -8.31 -20.20 -16.73
CA LEU A 180 -8.28 -21.28 -17.75
C LEU A 180 -9.66 -21.59 -18.33
N GLU A 181 -10.72 -21.41 -17.57
CA GLU A 181 -12.09 -21.61 -18.04
C GLU A 181 -12.49 -20.58 -19.09
N THR A 182 -12.16 -19.29 -18.86
CA THR A 182 -12.60 -18.19 -19.74
C THR A 182 -11.64 -17.88 -20.88
N LEU A 183 -10.35 -18.21 -20.73
CA LEU A 183 -9.27 -17.85 -21.65
C LEU A 183 -8.47 -19.05 -22.19
N GLY A 184 -8.72 -20.29 -21.70
CA GLY A 184 -7.87 -21.44 -21.99
C GLY A 184 -7.76 -21.80 -23.49
N ASP A 185 -8.77 -21.46 -24.28
CA ASP A 185 -8.81 -21.67 -25.73
C ASP A 185 -8.67 -20.36 -26.55
N ILE A 186 -8.21 -19.28 -25.92
CA ILE A 186 -8.02 -17.99 -26.59
C ILE A 186 -7.01 -18.15 -27.74
N THR A 187 -7.33 -17.60 -28.90
CA THR A 187 -6.43 -17.58 -30.03
C THR A 187 -5.69 -16.25 -30.12
N ARG A 188 -4.52 -16.29 -30.73
CA ARG A 188 -3.74 -15.09 -31.04
C ARG A 188 -4.55 -14.10 -31.90
N GLU A 189 -5.34 -14.62 -32.83
CA GLU A 189 -6.19 -13.83 -33.73
C GLU A 189 -7.29 -13.06 -32.98
N GLU A 190 -7.91 -13.68 -31.97
CA GLU A 190 -8.89 -13.02 -31.10
C GLU A 190 -8.26 -11.88 -30.31
N LEU A 191 -7.05 -12.11 -29.74
CA LEU A 191 -6.30 -11.10 -29.00
C LEU A 191 -5.93 -9.90 -29.90
N ILE A 192 -5.41 -10.17 -31.11
CA ILE A 192 -5.08 -9.13 -32.10
C ILE A 192 -6.36 -8.37 -32.52
N ALA A 193 -7.47 -9.06 -32.71
CA ALA A 193 -8.73 -8.44 -33.05
C ALA A 193 -9.22 -7.52 -31.92
N PHE A 194 -9.14 -7.95 -30.67
CA PHE A 194 -9.51 -7.13 -29.50
C PHE A 194 -8.62 -5.89 -29.42
N TYR A 195 -7.29 -6.07 -29.50
CA TYR A 195 -6.34 -4.96 -29.51
C TYR A 195 -6.66 -3.93 -30.60
N ASN A 196 -6.80 -4.36 -31.86
CA ASN A 196 -7.06 -3.45 -33.00
C ASN A 196 -8.43 -2.76 -32.92
N ASN A 197 -9.43 -3.38 -32.31
CA ASN A 197 -10.78 -2.84 -32.18
C ASN A 197 -10.96 -1.92 -30.96
N GLN A 198 -10.06 -1.99 -29.98
CA GLN A 198 -10.20 -1.26 -28.73
C GLN A 198 -9.12 -0.20 -28.53
N TYR A 199 -7.87 -0.48 -28.92
CA TYR A 199 -6.73 0.42 -28.69
C TYR A 199 -6.62 1.42 -29.84
N SER A 200 -6.73 2.70 -29.50
CA SER A 200 -6.67 3.81 -30.47
C SER A 200 -6.06 5.04 -29.80
N ALA A 201 -5.17 5.73 -30.50
CA ALA A 201 -4.45 6.89 -29.97
C ALA A 201 -5.37 7.98 -29.38
N ASN A 202 -6.55 8.18 -29.95
CA ASN A 202 -7.53 9.16 -29.45
C ASN A 202 -8.21 8.75 -28.13
N ARG A 203 -7.93 7.54 -27.64
CA ARG A 203 -8.40 7.01 -26.35
C ARG A 203 -7.25 6.81 -25.37
N MET A 204 -6.12 7.52 -25.59
CA MET A 204 -4.90 7.35 -24.78
C MET A 204 -4.44 8.65 -24.15
N GLY A 205 -4.05 8.56 -22.88
CA GLY A 205 -3.46 9.63 -22.10
C GLY A 205 -2.07 9.23 -21.60
N LEU A 206 -1.06 10.03 -21.95
CA LEU A 206 0.34 9.83 -21.60
C LEU A 206 0.77 10.84 -20.51
N ALA A 207 1.54 10.42 -19.54
CA ALA A 207 2.26 11.32 -18.67
C ALA A 207 3.74 10.96 -18.64
N LEU A 208 4.61 11.97 -18.76
CA LEU A 208 6.05 11.85 -18.63
C LEU A 208 6.53 12.77 -17.50
N LEU A 209 7.32 12.23 -16.57
CA LEU A 209 7.93 12.95 -15.46
C LEU A 209 9.43 12.72 -15.52
N SER A 210 10.23 13.79 -15.51
CA SER A 210 11.69 13.65 -15.57
C SER A 210 12.44 14.90 -15.10
N THR A 211 13.76 14.76 -14.91
CA THR A 211 14.70 15.87 -14.79
C THR A 211 15.00 16.53 -16.13
N HIS A 212 14.72 15.85 -17.25
CA HIS A 212 14.91 16.39 -18.59
C HIS A 212 13.98 17.56 -18.86
N SER A 213 14.40 18.44 -19.77
CA SER A 213 13.61 19.62 -20.15
C SER A 213 12.28 19.26 -20.83
N LEU A 214 11.32 20.16 -20.77
CA LEU A 214 10.04 19.99 -21.46
C LEU A 214 10.22 19.84 -22.99
N ASP A 215 11.23 20.48 -23.57
CA ASP A 215 11.49 20.42 -25.02
C ASP A 215 12.01 19.04 -25.44
N GLU A 216 12.91 18.43 -24.63
CA GLU A 216 13.38 17.06 -24.84
C GLU A 216 12.23 16.06 -24.71
N MET A 217 11.48 16.16 -23.60
CA MET A 217 10.33 15.26 -23.37
C MET A 217 9.26 15.41 -24.45
N GLU A 218 8.98 16.62 -24.95
CA GLU A 218 8.07 16.80 -26.09
C GLU A 218 8.64 16.18 -27.36
N ALA A 219 9.93 16.35 -27.64
CA ALA A 219 10.59 15.72 -28.79
C ALA A 219 10.44 14.19 -28.74
N TRP A 220 10.73 13.57 -27.60
CA TRP A 220 10.54 12.12 -27.39
C TRP A 220 9.07 11.70 -27.50
N THR A 221 8.16 12.49 -26.93
CA THR A 221 6.72 12.22 -27.05
C THR A 221 6.29 12.17 -28.52
N ARG A 222 6.74 13.14 -29.33
CA ARG A 222 6.45 13.17 -30.76
C ARG A 222 7.18 12.07 -31.54
N GLN A 223 8.44 11.80 -31.20
CA GLN A 223 9.24 10.78 -31.87
C GLN A 223 8.70 9.36 -31.66
N TYR A 224 8.37 9.01 -30.42
CA TYR A 224 8.03 7.63 -30.07
C TYR A 224 6.54 7.32 -30.09
N PHE A 225 5.66 8.30 -29.84
CA PHE A 225 4.21 8.03 -29.71
C PHE A 225 3.38 8.52 -30.91
N SER A 226 3.93 9.22 -31.88
CA SER A 226 3.17 9.66 -33.07
C SER A 226 2.75 8.51 -33.98
N ASP A 227 3.47 7.38 -33.96
CA ASP A 227 3.16 6.19 -34.75
C ASP A 227 2.07 5.29 -34.11
N VAL A 228 1.60 5.61 -32.91
CA VAL A 228 0.45 4.94 -32.31
C VAL A 228 -0.78 5.21 -33.19
N LYS A 229 -1.42 4.14 -33.65
CA LYS A 229 -2.51 4.23 -34.62
C LYS A 229 -3.76 4.89 -34.03
N ASN A 230 -4.27 5.86 -34.72
CA ASN A 230 -5.59 6.41 -34.46
C ASN A 230 -6.63 5.78 -35.36
N HIS A 231 -7.50 4.97 -34.80
CA HIS A 231 -8.64 4.35 -35.52
C HIS A 231 -9.91 5.20 -35.44
N ASN A 232 -9.85 6.40 -34.82
CA ASN A 232 -10.98 7.29 -34.53
C ASN A 232 -12.13 6.56 -33.81
N LEU A 233 -11.78 5.73 -32.84
CA LEU A 233 -12.77 4.97 -32.08
C LEU A 233 -13.54 5.91 -31.14
N GLU A 234 -14.85 5.82 -31.18
CA GLU A 234 -15.68 6.45 -30.15
C GLU A 234 -15.49 5.68 -28.81
N ARG A 235 -15.58 6.42 -27.72
CA ARG A 235 -15.58 5.82 -26.37
C ARG A 235 -16.83 4.95 -26.23
N THR A 236 -16.66 3.78 -25.64
CA THR A 236 -17.79 2.95 -25.22
C THR A 236 -18.63 3.69 -24.17
N LYS A 237 -19.92 3.78 -24.36
CA LYS A 237 -20.88 4.33 -23.39
C LYS A 237 -21.52 3.17 -22.66
N HIS A 238 -21.40 3.17 -21.35
CA HIS A 238 -22.00 2.13 -20.51
C HIS A 238 -23.40 2.57 -20.06
N ASP A 239 -24.27 1.60 -19.81
CA ASP A 239 -25.60 1.87 -19.23
C ASP A 239 -25.41 2.56 -17.86
N PRO A 240 -25.98 3.75 -17.63
CA PRO A 240 -25.86 4.41 -16.32
C PRO A 240 -26.64 3.69 -15.20
N VAL A 241 -27.51 2.76 -15.56
CA VAL A 241 -28.34 2.02 -14.58
C VAL A 241 -27.67 0.70 -14.25
N VAL A 242 -26.77 0.73 -13.26
CA VAL A 242 -26.08 -0.47 -12.77
C VAL A 242 -27.00 -1.33 -11.91
N PHE A 243 -27.81 -0.71 -11.05
CA PHE A 243 -28.80 -1.38 -10.21
C PHE A 243 -30.19 -0.85 -10.53
N GLU A 244 -31.15 -1.75 -10.65
CA GLU A 244 -32.54 -1.37 -10.75
C GLU A 244 -33.10 -1.02 -9.35
N LYS A 245 -33.83 0.11 -9.24
CA LYS A 245 -34.53 0.47 -8.00
C LYS A 245 -35.60 -0.56 -7.68
N LYS A 246 -35.71 -0.90 -6.39
CA LYS A 246 -36.68 -1.88 -5.94
C LYS A 246 -37.23 -1.56 -4.56
N GLU A 247 -38.54 -1.55 -4.38
CA GLU A 247 -39.20 -1.27 -3.09
C GLU A 247 -39.14 -2.49 -2.15
N THR A 248 -37.92 -2.91 -1.85
CA THR A 248 -37.61 -4.01 -0.92
C THR A 248 -36.23 -3.84 -0.31
N PHE A 249 -36.03 -4.27 0.91
CA PHE A 249 -34.69 -4.35 1.50
C PHE A 249 -33.93 -5.54 0.88
N ARG A 250 -32.81 -5.25 0.24
CA ARG A 250 -31.94 -6.24 -0.45
C ARG A 250 -30.73 -6.55 0.40
N LEU A 251 -30.59 -7.78 0.83
CA LEU A 251 -29.48 -8.26 1.64
C LEU A 251 -28.74 -9.39 0.95
N VAL A 252 -27.45 -9.22 0.76
CA VAL A 252 -26.49 -10.27 0.38
C VAL A 252 -25.73 -10.66 1.64
N GLN A 253 -25.70 -11.94 1.97
CA GLN A 253 -24.86 -12.46 3.06
C GLN A 253 -23.77 -13.34 2.47
N ILE A 254 -22.52 -13.12 2.88
CA ILE A 254 -21.34 -13.83 2.34
C ILE A 254 -20.59 -14.48 3.52
N ASP A 255 -20.30 -15.78 3.41
CA ASP A 255 -19.41 -16.44 4.36
C ASP A 255 -17.95 -16.29 3.88
N PRO A 256 -17.11 -15.48 4.58
CA PRO A 256 -15.75 -15.22 4.19
C PRO A 256 -14.81 -16.39 4.54
N VAL A 257 -13.59 -16.38 3.97
CA VAL A 257 -12.52 -17.30 4.36
C VAL A 257 -11.99 -16.95 5.74
N LYS A 258 -11.64 -15.68 5.96
CA LYS A 258 -11.18 -15.16 7.25
C LYS A 258 -12.34 -14.84 8.17
N ASP A 259 -12.09 -14.79 9.48
CA ASP A 259 -13.09 -14.24 10.41
C ASP A 259 -13.17 -12.73 10.21
N LEU A 260 -14.14 -12.32 9.39
CA LEU A 260 -14.48 -10.94 9.10
C LEU A 260 -15.91 -10.67 9.56
N ARG A 261 -16.20 -9.41 9.85
CA ARG A 261 -17.54 -8.90 10.17
C ARG A 261 -17.69 -7.52 9.59
N ASP A 262 -18.08 -7.44 8.34
CA ASP A 262 -18.22 -6.20 7.60
C ASP A 262 -19.62 -6.04 7.04
N LEU A 263 -20.19 -4.84 7.21
CA LEU A 263 -21.45 -4.43 6.60
C LEU A 263 -21.16 -3.34 5.57
N GLU A 264 -21.48 -3.61 4.32
CA GLU A 264 -21.42 -2.62 3.25
C GLU A 264 -22.82 -2.20 2.84
N ILE A 265 -23.06 -0.89 2.80
CA ILE A 265 -24.28 -0.26 2.32
C ILE A 265 -23.94 0.56 1.10
N SER A 266 -24.44 0.19 -0.07
CA SER A 266 -24.11 0.81 -1.36
C SER A 266 -25.36 1.39 -2.01
N PHE A 267 -25.20 2.56 -2.61
CA PHE A 267 -26.23 3.25 -3.41
C PHE A 267 -25.67 3.55 -4.81
N ALA A 268 -26.42 3.21 -5.85
CA ALA A 268 -26.07 3.63 -7.19
C ALA A 268 -26.21 5.17 -7.34
N THR A 269 -25.23 5.79 -7.97
CA THR A 269 -25.23 7.25 -8.18
C THR A 269 -24.86 7.58 -9.65
N PRO A 270 -25.21 8.75 -10.13
CA PRO A 270 -24.56 9.30 -11.32
C PRO A 270 -23.05 9.44 -11.07
N SER A 271 -22.27 9.43 -12.14
CA SER A 271 -20.83 9.68 -12.02
C SER A 271 -20.56 11.08 -11.47
N THR A 272 -19.73 11.15 -10.44
CA THR A 272 -19.25 12.44 -9.89
C THR A 272 -18.03 12.98 -10.65
N ARG A 273 -17.57 12.28 -11.69
CA ARG A 273 -16.38 12.66 -12.48
C ARG A 273 -16.53 14.04 -13.12
N HIS A 274 -17.70 14.35 -13.66
CA HIS A 274 -18.00 15.66 -14.25
C HIS A 274 -18.30 16.76 -13.21
N MET A 275 -18.41 16.39 -11.93
CA MET A 275 -18.64 17.31 -10.81
C MET A 275 -17.34 17.55 -9.99
N TYR A 276 -16.15 17.34 -10.63
CA TYR A 276 -14.88 17.39 -9.92
C TYR A 276 -14.57 18.76 -9.29
N GLU A 277 -15.15 19.87 -9.77
CA GLU A 277 -15.00 21.20 -9.18
C GLU A 277 -15.86 21.39 -7.93
N SER A 278 -17.04 20.77 -7.89
CA SER A 278 -18.01 20.93 -6.76
C SER A 278 -17.80 19.92 -5.64
N LYS A 279 -17.01 18.87 -5.86
CA LYS A 279 -16.61 17.88 -4.85
C LYS A 279 -17.75 17.22 -4.07
N PRO A 280 -18.92 16.88 -4.64
CA PRO A 280 -20.04 16.35 -3.85
C PRO A 280 -19.68 15.03 -3.16
N GLY A 281 -18.95 14.13 -3.82
CA GLY A 281 -18.52 12.88 -3.23
C GLY A 281 -17.53 13.07 -2.08
N ARG A 282 -16.66 14.11 -2.14
CA ARG A 282 -15.71 14.42 -1.06
C ARG A 282 -16.43 14.99 0.16
N GLN A 283 -17.43 15.85 -0.04
CA GLN A 283 -18.27 16.37 1.05
C GLN A 283 -19.05 15.23 1.73
N LEU A 284 -19.67 14.36 0.93
CA LEU A 284 -20.40 13.19 1.45
C LEU A 284 -19.48 12.30 2.28
N GLY A 285 -18.31 11.97 1.76
CA GLY A 285 -17.32 11.16 2.48
C GLY A 285 -16.83 11.81 3.78
N PHE A 286 -16.67 13.14 3.78
CA PHE A 286 -16.26 13.88 4.98
C PHE A 286 -17.33 13.80 6.07
N ILE A 287 -18.63 13.97 5.72
CA ILE A 287 -19.72 13.98 6.70
C ILE A 287 -20.03 12.56 7.19
N LEU A 288 -20.26 11.62 6.28
CA LEU A 288 -20.58 10.23 6.65
C LEU A 288 -19.39 9.48 7.28
N GLY A 289 -18.18 9.75 6.83
CA GLY A 289 -16.96 9.15 7.36
C GLY A 289 -16.42 9.84 8.61
N ASN A 290 -17.14 10.83 9.16
CA ASN A 290 -16.73 11.52 10.38
C ASN A 290 -16.69 10.57 11.56
N GLU A 291 -15.67 10.70 12.42
CA GLU A 291 -15.47 9.87 13.61
C GLU A 291 -15.64 10.67 14.91
N GLY A 292 -15.90 11.98 14.80
CA GLY A 292 -16.08 12.87 15.94
C GLY A 292 -17.43 12.66 16.65
N LYS A 293 -17.58 13.29 17.80
CA LYS A 293 -18.78 13.20 18.62
C LYS A 293 -20.05 13.56 17.81
N GLY A 294 -21.08 12.75 17.96
CA GLY A 294 -22.36 12.90 17.27
C GLY A 294 -22.35 12.37 15.82
N SER A 295 -21.22 11.86 15.32
CA SER A 295 -21.16 11.17 14.03
C SER A 295 -21.84 9.80 14.08
N LEU A 296 -22.12 9.25 12.90
CA LEU A 296 -22.64 7.88 12.79
C LEU A 296 -21.72 6.88 13.50
N LEU A 297 -20.39 6.92 13.26
CA LEU A 297 -19.46 5.98 13.88
C LEU A 297 -19.42 6.12 15.41
N SER A 298 -19.36 7.34 15.95
CA SER A 298 -19.41 7.57 17.41
C SER A 298 -20.65 6.92 18.03
N TYR A 299 -21.82 7.14 17.45
CA TYR A 299 -23.07 6.50 17.89
C TYR A 299 -23.01 4.97 17.85
N LEU A 300 -22.54 4.39 16.72
CA LEU A 300 -22.45 2.93 16.59
C LEU A 300 -21.47 2.31 17.59
N LYS A 301 -20.38 3.01 17.91
CA LYS A 301 -19.41 2.62 18.95
C LYS A 301 -20.02 2.67 20.34
N ASP A 302 -20.79 3.70 20.66
CA ASP A 302 -21.48 3.83 21.97
C ASP A 302 -22.53 2.71 22.18
N LYS A 303 -23.14 2.20 21.10
CA LYS A 303 -24.01 1.03 21.14
C LYS A 303 -23.24 -0.31 21.19
N GLY A 304 -21.93 -0.27 21.02
CA GLY A 304 -21.08 -1.46 20.92
C GLY A 304 -21.27 -2.24 19.62
N TRP A 305 -21.70 -1.62 18.52
CA TRP A 305 -22.03 -2.27 17.26
C TRP A 305 -20.90 -2.22 16.23
N ALA A 306 -20.11 -1.15 16.21
CA ALA A 306 -19.10 -0.93 15.21
C ALA A 306 -17.72 -0.65 15.80
N GLN A 307 -16.69 -0.96 15.01
CA GLN A 307 -15.29 -0.68 15.32
C GLN A 307 -14.71 0.38 14.38
N THR A 308 -15.11 0.35 13.11
CA THR A 308 -14.62 1.25 12.05
C THR A 308 -15.76 1.64 11.13
N LEU A 309 -15.61 2.79 10.46
CA LEU A 309 -16.49 3.20 9.38
C LEU A 309 -15.67 3.93 8.33
N SER A 310 -15.97 3.67 7.07
CA SER A 310 -15.48 4.47 5.95
C SER A 310 -16.65 4.74 4.99
N ALA A 311 -16.70 5.96 4.44
CA ALA A 311 -17.76 6.34 3.52
C ALA A 311 -17.25 7.25 2.41
N GLY A 312 -17.90 7.24 1.27
CA GLY A 312 -17.61 8.13 0.15
C GLY A 312 -18.44 7.83 -1.08
N ALA A 313 -18.45 8.79 -2.01
CA ALA A 313 -19.01 8.56 -3.33
C ALA A 313 -17.92 8.73 -4.39
N ARG A 314 -17.81 7.73 -5.28
CA ARG A 314 -16.75 7.66 -6.30
C ARG A 314 -17.37 7.32 -7.67
N PRO A 315 -16.84 7.91 -8.77
CA PRO A 315 -17.19 7.45 -10.10
C PRO A 315 -16.60 6.07 -10.35
N ALA A 316 -17.38 5.18 -10.94
CA ALA A 316 -16.89 3.94 -11.55
C ALA A 316 -16.52 4.17 -13.01
N THR A 317 -17.40 4.85 -13.76
CA THR A 317 -17.18 5.28 -15.15
C THR A 317 -17.55 6.75 -15.32
N LYS A 318 -17.61 7.24 -16.55
CA LYS A 318 -18.16 8.57 -16.87
C LYS A 318 -19.68 8.64 -16.69
N GLU A 319 -20.37 7.49 -16.75
CA GLU A 319 -21.83 7.41 -16.71
C GLU A 319 -22.35 7.23 -15.30
N TYR A 320 -21.72 6.39 -14.49
CA TYR A 320 -22.21 6.00 -13.17
C TYR A 320 -21.09 5.92 -12.11
N GLY A 321 -21.52 5.86 -10.88
CA GLY A 321 -20.70 5.67 -9.71
C GLY A 321 -21.49 5.03 -8.56
N ALA A 322 -20.90 5.01 -7.39
CA ALA A 322 -21.55 4.51 -6.19
C ALA A 322 -21.19 5.37 -4.97
N ALA A 323 -22.15 5.54 -4.09
CA ALA A 323 -21.91 5.96 -2.70
C ALA A 323 -21.92 4.71 -1.82
N THR A 324 -20.83 4.50 -1.09
CA THR A 324 -20.63 3.28 -0.29
C THR A 324 -20.26 3.64 1.13
N ILE A 325 -20.87 2.95 2.09
CA ILE A 325 -20.57 3.03 3.52
C ILE A 325 -20.17 1.62 3.96
N ARG A 326 -18.95 1.47 4.47
CA ARG A 326 -18.42 0.21 4.99
C ARG A 326 -18.22 0.33 6.49
N ILE A 327 -18.76 -0.62 7.24
CA ILE A 327 -18.77 -0.64 8.70
C ILE A 327 -18.17 -1.95 9.17
N GLY A 328 -17.03 -1.87 9.86
CA GLY A 328 -16.46 -3.02 10.55
C GLY A 328 -17.23 -3.28 11.85
N LEU A 329 -17.86 -4.44 11.95
CA LEU A 329 -18.79 -4.78 13.02
C LEU A 329 -18.09 -5.46 14.22
N THR A 330 -18.70 -5.32 15.38
CA THR A 330 -18.51 -6.20 16.54
C THR A 330 -19.38 -7.46 16.40
N PRO A 331 -19.20 -8.50 17.23
CA PRO A 331 -20.17 -9.61 17.28
C PRO A 331 -21.60 -9.14 17.52
N LYS A 332 -21.81 -8.20 18.44
CA LYS A 332 -23.12 -7.59 18.70
C LYS A 332 -23.65 -6.82 17.48
N GLY A 333 -22.79 -6.09 16.77
CA GLY A 333 -23.19 -5.38 15.56
C GLY A 333 -23.57 -6.30 14.42
N GLN A 334 -22.97 -7.51 14.33
CA GLN A 334 -23.37 -8.53 13.38
C GLN A 334 -24.82 -9.02 13.69
N GLU A 335 -25.17 -9.18 14.95
CA GLU A 335 -26.53 -9.56 15.36
C GLU A 335 -27.54 -8.43 15.08
N ASP A 336 -27.13 -7.18 15.38
CA ASP A 336 -27.99 -5.99 15.31
C ASP A 336 -27.84 -5.23 13.96
N TYR A 337 -27.38 -5.88 12.88
CA TYR A 337 -27.06 -5.17 11.61
C TYR A 337 -28.24 -4.38 11.02
N LYS A 338 -29.49 -4.83 11.24
CA LYS A 338 -30.70 -4.10 10.80
C LYS A 338 -30.83 -2.75 11.50
N GLU A 339 -30.52 -2.68 12.79
CA GLU A 339 -30.50 -1.43 13.55
C GLU A 339 -29.40 -0.48 13.08
N ILE A 340 -28.25 -1.02 12.62
CA ILE A 340 -27.17 -0.25 12.02
C ILE A 340 -27.60 0.35 10.68
N VAL A 341 -28.32 -0.42 9.85
CA VAL A 341 -28.89 0.08 8.58
C VAL A 341 -29.89 1.21 8.84
N LEU A 342 -30.78 1.06 9.82
CA LEU A 342 -31.72 2.10 10.23
C LEU A 342 -30.98 3.36 10.71
N ALA A 343 -30.01 3.21 11.62
CA ALA A 343 -29.20 4.33 12.10
C ALA A 343 -28.46 5.06 10.98
N THR A 344 -27.98 4.31 9.99
CA THR A 344 -27.31 4.89 8.82
C THR A 344 -28.26 5.73 7.98
N LEU A 345 -29.47 5.26 7.74
CA LEU A 345 -30.48 6.03 7.01
C LEU A 345 -31.00 7.23 7.83
N ASP A 346 -31.14 7.11 9.15
CA ASP A 346 -31.47 8.23 10.04
C ASP A 346 -30.39 9.34 9.97
N TYR A 347 -29.10 8.95 9.88
CA TYR A 347 -28.00 9.92 9.71
C TYR A 347 -28.00 10.55 8.30
N ILE A 348 -28.32 9.77 7.26
CA ILE A 348 -28.51 10.29 5.91
C ILE A 348 -29.68 11.29 5.87
N GLU A 349 -30.75 11.04 6.60
CA GLU A 349 -31.88 11.99 6.71
C GLU A 349 -31.45 13.29 7.38
N LEU A 350 -30.64 13.23 8.46
CA LEU A 350 -30.04 14.44 9.08
C LEU A 350 -29.23 15.22 8.01
N MET A 351 -28.47 14.55 7.17
CA MET A 351 -27.70 15.21 6.10
C MET A 351 -28.60 15.90 5.07
N LYS A 352 -29.72 15.28 4.70
CA LYS A 352 -30.71 15.86 3.79
C LYS A 352 -31.38 17.08 4.39
N GLU A 353 -31.83 17.00 5.66
CA GLU A 353 -32.44 18.12 6.39
C GLU A 353 -31.45 19.28 6.59
N SER A 354 -30.18 18.97 6.91
CA SER A 354 -29.14 19.96 7.13
C SER A 354 -28.62 20.59 5.83
N GLY A 355 -28.76 19.88 4.70
CA GLY A 355 -28.29 20.31 3.38
C GLY A 355 -26.79 20.58 3.32
N HIS A 356 -26.39 21.40 2.38
CA HIS A 356 -24.99 21.76 2.14
C HIS A 356 -24.38 22.54 3.33
N GLN A 357 -23.24 22.07 3.83
CA GLN A 357 -22.52 22.67 4.96
C GLN A 357 -21.35 23.54 4.46
N SER A 358 -21.57 24.84 4.36
CA SER A 358 -20.57 25.79 3.82
C SER A 358 -19.26 25.79 4.61
N HIS A 359 -19.29 25.61 5.94
CA HIS A 359 -18.06 25.56 6.75
C HIS A 359 -17.19 24.33 6.39
N ILE A 360 -17.79 23.14 6.20
CA ILE A 360 -17.09 21.92 5.79
C ILE A 360 -16.50 22.09 4.40
N TYR A 361 -17.27 22.64 3.46
CA TYR A 361 -16.77 22.89 2.10
C TYR A 361 -15.58 23.85 2.10
N ASN A 362 -15.65 24.94 2.88
CA ASN A 362 -14.58 25.91 3.00
C ASN A 362 -13.32 25.31 3.67
N GLU A 363 -13.47 24.45 4.66
CA GLU A 363 -12.35 23.72 5.27
C GLU A 363 -11.67 22.79 4.25
N LEU A 364 -12.46 22.03 3.47
CA LEU A 364 -11.95 21.19 2.39
C LEU A 364 -11.19 21.99 1.32
N LYS A 365 -11.73 23.18 0.96
CA LYS A 365 -11.10 24.12 0.02
C LYS A 365 -9.78 24.64 0.59
N THR A 366 -9.79 25.14 1.83
CA THR A 366 -8.60 25.67 2.52
C THR A 366 -7.48 24.61 2.61
N MET A 367 -7.85 23.39 2.98
CA MET A 367 -6.85 22.30 3.04
C MET A 367 -6.33 21.92 1.66
N ALA A 368 -7.14 22.00 0.61
CA ALA A 368 -6.70 21.76 -0.76
C ALA A 368 -5.72 22.86 -1.24
N GLU A 369 -6.01 24.13 -0.95
CA GLU A 369 -5.12 25.27 -1.23
C GLU A 369 -3.77 25.14 -0.49
N LEU A 370 -3.81 24.77 0.80
CA LEU A 370 -2.60 24.54 1.58
C LEU A 370 -1.80 23.34 1.05
N GLU A 371 -2.46 22.28 0.61
CA GLU A 371 -1.78 21.11 0.05
C GLU A 371 -1.22 21.41 -1.35
N GLU A 372 -1.86 22.23 -2.17
CA GLU A 372 -1.32 22.69 -3.45
C GLU A 372 0.01 23.44 -3.28
N ILE A 373 0.12 24.26 -2.23
CA ILE A 373 1.33 25.06 -1.95
C ILE A 373 2.36 24.26 -1.15
N TYR A 374 1.96 23.62 -0.06
CA TYR A 374 2.86 22.99 0.92
C TYR A 374 2.90 21.47 0.84
N GLY A 375 2.11 20.84 -0.02
CA GLY A 375 2.10 19.40 -0.24
C GLY A 375 3.35 18.93 -0.99
N SER A 376 3.73 17.67 -0.79
CA SER A 376 4.70 17.01 -1.66
C SER A 376 4.03 16.70 -3.00
N LYS A 377 4.61 17.18 -4.10
CA LYS A 377 4.08 16.88 -5.46
C LYS A 377 4.28 15.42 -5.84
N GLY A 378 5.19 14.71 -5.17
CA GLY A 378 5.57 13.35 -5.48
C GLY A 378 6.36 13.23 -6.79
N GLU A 379 6.99 12.07 -6.96
CA GLU A 379 7.72 11.69 -8.17
C GLU A 379 7.40 10.25 -8.56
N GLY A 380 7.98 9.78 -9.66
CA GLY A 380 7.96 8.39 -10.04
C GLY A 380 6.63 7.88 -10.59
N MET A 381 6.53 6.56 -10.66
CA MET A 381 5.49 5.85 -11.39
C MET A 381 4.06 6.19 -10.92
N TRP A 382 3.82 6.28 -9.61
CA TRP A 382 2.49 6.57 -9.08
C TRP A 382 1.99 7.98 -9.43
N ARG A 383 2.89 8.95 -9.43
CA ARG A 383 2.54 10.31 -9.87
C ARG A 383 2.26 10.34 -11.37
N ALA A 384 3.08 9.65 -12.19
CA ALA A 384 2.84 9.52 -13.61
C ALA A 384 1.49 8.88 -13.92
N THR A 385 1.14 7.80 -13.19
CA THR A 385 -0.17 7.12 -13.30
C THR A 385 -1.33 8.07 -13.03
N GLN A 386 -1.26 8.83 -11.95
CA GLN A 386 -2.29 9.81 -11.61
C GLN A 386 -2.47 10.84 -12.74
N LEU A 387 -1.36 11.41 -13.23
CA LEU A 387 -1.39 12.46 -14.26
C LEU A 387 -1.86 11.94 -15.63
N ALA A 388 -1.48 10.71 -16.01
CA ALA A 388 -1.99 10.07 -17.23
C ALA A 388 -3.51 9.85 -17.15
N ASN A 389 -3.99 9.33 -16.02
CA ASN A 389 -5.42 9.15 -15.79
C ASN A 389 -6.17 10.49 -15.83
N GLU A 390 -5.63 11.53 -15.16
CA GLU A 390 -6.25 12.86 -15.18
C GLU A 390 -6.27 13.46 -16.58
N ALA A 391 -5.18 13.35 -17.36
CA ALA A 391 -5.10 13.85 -18.75
C ALA A 391 -6.12 13.18 -19.68
N MET A 392 -6.46 11.90 -19.44
CA MET A 392 -7.45 11.19 -20.24
C MET A 392 -8.89 11.41 -19.77
N MET A 393 -9.09 11.38 -18.46
CA MET A 393 -10.44 11.32 -17.87
C MET A 393 -11.08 12.68 -17.65
N TYR A 394 -10.29 13.76 -17.58
CA TYR A 394 -10.74 15.13 -17.31
C TYR A 394 -10.30 16.07 -18.44
N PRO A 395 -10.78 17.33 -18.46
CA PRO A 395 -10.22 18.35 -19.35
C PRO A 395 -8.71 18.43 -19.17
N LEU A 396 -7.97 18.41 -20.28
CA LEU A 396 -6.50 18.35 -20.23
C LEU A 396 -5.89 19.59 -19.54
N GLU A 397 -6.57 20.74 -19.68
CA GLU A 397 -6.22 22.00 -19.00
C GLU A 397 -6.22 21.87 -17.48
N ASP A 398 -7.09 21.06 -16.90
CA ASP A 398 -7.24 20.88 -15.46
C ASP A 398 -6.44 19.71 -14.90
N ALA A 399 -5.91 18.82 -15.76
CA ALA A 399 -5.09 17.70 -15.34
C ALA A 399 -3.90 18.17 -14.49
N GLY A 400 -3.58 17.44 -13.43
CA GLY A 400 -2.60 17.79 -12.42
C GLY A 400 -3.15 18.63 -11.27
N ARG A 401 -4.33 19.22 -11.42
CA ARG A 401 -4.98 20.08 -10.42
C ARG A 401 -6.38 19.64 -10.01
N ILE A 402 -6.86 18.53 -10.52
CA ILE A 402 -8.24 18.04 -10.29
C ILE A 402 -8.61 18.05 -8.80
N ASN A 403 -7.68 17.74 -7.90
CA ASN A 403 -7.93 17.70 -6.46
C ASN A 403 -7.95 19.08 -5.79
N PHE A 404 -7.42 20.11 -6.43
CA PHE A 404 -7.24 21.45 -5.88
C PHE A 404 -8.26 22.46 -6.41
N ILE A 405 -8.90 22.16 -7.55
CA ILE A 405 -9.94 23.03 -8.13
C ILE A 405 -11.23 22.91 -7.30
N PHE A 406 -11.72 24.03 -6.79
CA PHE A 406 -12.98 24.16 -6.08
C PHE A 406 -13.77 25.33 -6.62
N GLN A 407 -14.98 25.10 -7.12
CA GLN A 407 -15.90 26.18 -7.50
C GLN A 407 -16.47 26.87 -6.24
N ASP A 408 -17.02 28.10 -6.41
CA ASP A 408 -17.51 28.88 -5.27
C ASP A 408 -18.83 28.35 -4.69
N ASN A 409 -19.61 27.61 -5.45
CA ASN A 409 -20.88 27.04 -5.01
C ASN A 409 -20.99 25.57 -5.42
N SER A 410 -21.14 24.72 -4.44
CA SER A 410 -21.29 23.26 -4.63
C SER A 410 -22.63 22.72 -4.10
N LYS A 411 -23.55 23.59 -3.67
CA LYS A 411 -24.80 23.21 -3.02
C LYS A 411 -25.62 22.24 -3.86
N ASP A 412 -25.93 22.64 -5.11
CA ASP A 412 -26.84 21.88 -5.98
C ASP A 412 -26.27 20.48 -6.30
N ALA A 413 -24.93 20.38 -6.51
CA ALA A 413 -24.28 19.10 -6.77
C ALA A 413 -24.33 18.15 -5.57
N PHE A 414 -24.12 18.68 -4.37
CA PHE A 414 -24.17 17.91 -3.13
C PHE A 414 -25.60 17.44 -2.81
N GLU A 415 -26.58 18.36 -2.83
CA GLU A 415 -27.97 18.03 -2.57
C GLU A 415 -28.54 17.07 -3.64
N SER A 416 -28.16 17.23 -4.90
CA SER A 416 -28.49 16.27 -5.95
C SER A 416 -27.96 14.87 -5.66
N LEU A 417 -26.69 14.75 -5.20
CA LEU A 417 -26.12 13.45 -4.83
C LEU A 417 -26.90 12.78 -3.69
N LEU A 418 -27.31 13.55 -2.66
CA LEU A 418 -28.10 13.02 -1.54
C LEU A 418 -29.44 12.42 -1.95
N THR A 419 -30.06 12.89 -3.07
CA THR A 419 -31.33 12.33 -3.55
C THR A 419 -31.25 10.87 -4.00
N HIS A 420 -30.02 10.37 -4.27
CA HIS A 420 -29.78 8.98 -4.64
C HIS A 420 -29.63 8.03 -3.45
N LEU A 421 -29.45 8.57 -2.22
CA LEU A 421 -29.30 7.80 -1.00
C LEU A 421 -30.68 7.44 -0.43
N THR A 422 -31.35 6.47 -1.06
CA THR A 422 -32.72 6.05 -0.74
C THR A 422 -32.81 4.54 -0.58
N PRO A 423 -33.72 4.02 0.26
CA PRO A 423 -33.86 2.59 0.51
C PRO A 423 -34.14 1.74 -0.74
N ASP A 424 -34.88 2.28 -1.74
CA ASP A 424 -35.17 1.59 -3.02
C ASP A 424 -33.94 1.46 -3.93
N ASN A 425 -32.95 2.31 -3.72
CA ASN A 425 -31.67 2.33 -4.47
C ASN A 425 -30.51 1.69 -3.72
N MET A 426 -30.77 0.98 -2.62
CA MET A 426 -29.76 0.45 -1.70
C MET A 426 -29.54 -1.06 -1.93
N LEU A 427 -28.28 -1.49 -1.86
CA LEU A 427 -27.88 -2.88 -1.69
C LEU A 427 -27.04 -3.00 -0.41
N VAL A 428 -27.38 -3.95 0.44
CA VAL A 428 -26.64 -4.21 1.68
C VAL A 428 -25.93 -5.57 1.55
N VAL A 429 -24.64 -5.58 1.89
CA VAL A 429 -23.81 -6.79 1.89
C VAL A 429 -23.25 -6.99 3.30
N LEU A 430 -23.61 -8.13 3.92
CA LEU A 430 -23.07 -8.57 5.20
C LEU A 430 -22.07 -9.70 4.96
N THR A 431 -20.80 -9.42 5.13
CA THR A 431 -19.72 -10.41 5.04
C THR A 431 -19.29 -10.78 6.46
N ALA A 432 -19.72 -11.95 6.93
CA ALA A 432 -19.42 -12.38 8.30
C ALA A 432 -19.41 -13.91 8.42
N LYS A 433 -18.58 -14.42 9.33
CA LYS A 433 -18.61 -15.85 9.66
C LYS A 433 -19.94 -16.28 10.28
N GLY A 434 -20.41 -17.46 9.87
CA GLY A 434 -21.60 -18.08 10.43
C GLY A 434 -22.92 -17.55 9.86
N VAL A 435 -22.91 -16.71 8.82
CA VAL A 435 -24.12 -16.34 8.09
C VAL A 435 -24.68 -17.51 7.31
N GLU A 436 -25.99 -17.57 7.18
CA GLU A 436 -26.64 -18.62 6.39
C GLU A 436 -26.43 -18.36 4.89
N THR A 437 -25.94 -19.37 4.19
CA THR A 437 -25.71 -19.34 2.75
C THR A 437 -26.40 -20.51 2.07
N ASN A 438 -26.86 -20.31 0.82
CA ASN A 438 -27.60 -21.31 0.09
C ASN A 438 -27.08 -21.54 -1.34
N THR A 439 -26.09 -20.80 -1.77
CA THR A 439 -25.48 -20.93 -3.10
C THR A 439 -24.00 -20.55 -3.04
N LYS A 440 -23.28 -20.75 -4.15
CA LYS A 440 -21.87 -20.32 -4.30
C LYS A 440 -21.70 -19.55 -5.59
N GLU A 441 -20.90 -18.51 -5.50
CA GLU A 441 -20.46 -17.79 -6.69
C GLU A 441 -19.52 -18.71 -7.52
N HIS A 442 -19.59 -18.59 -8.86
CA HIS A 442 -18.98 -19.55 -9.78
C HIS A 442 -17.44 -19.50 -9.77
N HIS A 443 -16.85 -18.33 -9.89
CA HIS A 443 -15.41 -18.17 -10.11
C HIS A 443 -14.57 -18.30 -8.83
N TYR A 444 -15.02 -17.69 -7.72
CA TYR A 444 -14.33 -17.72 -6.43
C TYR A 444 -14.90 -18.75 -5.46
N GLN A 445 -15.97 -19.47 -5.84
CA GLN A 445 -16.64 -20.45 -4.99
C GLN A 445 -17.07 -19.86 -3.63
N ALA A 446 -17.35 -18.56 -3.59
CA ALA A 446 -17.76 -17.85 -2.39
C ALA A 446 -19.19 -18.25 -2.00
N PRO A 447 -19.41 -18.82 -0.80
CA PRO A 447 -20.76 -19.12 -0.33
C PRO A 447 -21.50 -17.83 -0.01
N TYR A 448 -22.74 -17.71 -0.50
CA TYR A 448 -23.57 -16.55 -0.23
C TYR A 448 -25.06 -16.89 -0.23
N SER A 449 -25.88 -15.97 0.25
CA SER A 449 -27.33 -15.96 0.09
C SER A 449 -27.81 -14.54 -0.27
N TYR A 450 -28.98 -14.49 -0.92
CA TYR A 450 -29.67 -13.23 -1.21
C TYR A 450 -31.10 -13.31 -0.69
N THR A 451 -31.52 -12.28 0.01
CA THR A 451 -32.88 -12.17 0.55
C THR A 451 -33.46 -10.79 0.29
N GLU A 452 -34.79 -10.76 0.21
CA GLU A 452 -35.59 -9.55 0.09
C GLU A 452 -36.56 -9.47 1.27
N ASP A 453 -36.68 -8.29 1.90
CA ASP A 453 -37.55 -8.06 3.05
C ASP A 453 -38.37 -6.80 2.85
N THR A 454 -39.60 -6.94 2.40
CA THR A 454 -40.53 -5.84 2.14
C THR A 454 -41.08 -5.22 3.44
N GLU A 455 -41.17 -6.01 4.52
CA GLU A 455 -41.63 -5.51 5.81
C GLU A 455 -40.58 -4.58 6.42
N PHE A 456 -39.31 -5.01 6.44
CA PHE A 456 -38.23 -4.17 6.92
C PHE A 456 -38.00 -2.93 6.03
N TYR A 457 -38.23 -3.06 4.71
CA TYR A 457 -38.19 -1.92 3.80
C TYR A 457 -39.15 -0.79 4.22
N GLN A 458 -40.36 -1.12 4.70
CA GLN A 458 -41.29 -0.11 5.16
C GLN A 458 -40.76 0.67 6.37
N ALA A 459 -40.02 0.03 7.26
CA ALA A 459 -39.38 0.71 8.38
C ALA A 459 -38.30 1.69 7.86
N LEU A 460 -37.54 1.30 6.81
CA LEU A 460 -36.50 2.14 6.22
C LEU A 460 -37.04 3.38 5.50
N THR A 461 -38.30 3.38 5.07
CA THR A 461 -38.95 4.58 4.46
C THR A 461 -39.47 5.58 5.45
N SER A 462 -39.45 5.26 6.75
CA SER A 462 -39.95 6.09 7.84
C SER A 462 -38.85 6.61 8.76
N THR A 463 -37.62 6.72 8.26
CA THR A 463 -36.45 7.20 9.00
C THR A 463 -36.54 8.70 9.33
N SER A 464 -35.94 9.07 10.44
CA SER A 464 -35.82 10.47 10.90
C SER A 464 -34.53 10.64 11.71
N PRO A 465 -33.94 11.86 11.76
CA PRO A 465 -32.73 12.09 12.53
C PRO A 465 -32.85 11.72 14.00
N ARG A 466 -31.89 11.01 14.55
CA ARG A 466 -31.80 10.70 15.98
C ARG A 466 -31.30 11.92 16.75
N ALA A 467 -31.73 12.08 18.00
CA ALA A 467 -31.34 13.22 18.83
C ALA A 467 -29.83 13.27 19.15
N GLU A 468 -29.16 12.13 19.12
CA GLU A 468 -27.73 11.99 19.34
C GLU A 468 -26.88 12.43 18.15
N PHE A 469 -27.47 12.51 16.95
CA PHE A 469 -26.74 12.82 15.72
C PHE A 469 -26.49 14.31 15.57
N MET A 470 -25.30 14.66 15.12
CA MET A 470 -24.90 16.02 14.80
C MET A 470 -23.99 16.03 13.56
N ILE A 471 -24.15 17.07 12.74
CA ILE A 471 -23.14 17.36 11.71
C ILE A 471 -21.87 17.94 12.37
N ALA A 472 -20.72 17.55 11.84
CA ALA A 472 -19.42 17.99 12.35
C ALA A 472 -19.33 19.52 12.47
N GLN A 473 -18.80 19.99 13.60
CA GLN A 473 -18.51 21.41 13.85
C GLN A 473 -17.19 21.81 13.16
N ALA A 474 -16.88 23.11 13.16
CA ALA A 474 -15.64 23.63 12.61
C ALA A 474 -14.41 22.97 13.25
N ASN A 475 -13.46 22.60 12.41
CA ASN A 475 -12.27 21.85 12.80
C ASN A 475 -11.22 22.76 13.45
N PRO A 476 -10.90 22.57 14.76
CA PRO A 476 -9.96 23.45 15.47
C PRO A 476 -8.49 23.30 15.02
N PHE A 477 -8.15 22.24 14.30
CA PHE A 477 -6.79 21.97 13.85
C PHE A 477 -6.44 22.58 12.48
N ILE A 478 -7.41 23.14 11.75
CA ILE A 478 -7.12 23.82 10.48
C ILE A 478 -6.09 24.92 10.70
N PRO A 479 -4.95 24.91 9.98
CA PRO A 479 -3.90 25.92 10.15
C PRO A 479 -4.42 27.33 9.85
N LYS A 480 -4.11 28.27 10.73
CA LYS A 480 -4.57 29.69 10.61
C LYS A 480 -3.49 30.61 10.07
N SER A 481 -2.21 30.21 10.22
CA SER A 481 -1.06 31.06 9.94
C SER A 481 0.07 30.34 9.17
N ALA A 482 -0.30 29.31 8.38
CA ALA A 482 0.69 28.60 7.57
C ALA A 482 1.36 29.57 6.58
N SER A 483 2.68 29.69 6.66
CA SER A 483 3.49 30.52 5.79
C SER A 483 4.86 29.87 5.54
N VAL A 484 5.49 30.23 4.41
CA VAL A 484 6.86 29.77 4.12
C VAL A 484 7.80 30.26 5.23
N PRO A 485 8.51 29.37 5.93
CA PRO A 485 9.48 29.75 6.96
C PRO A 485 10.59 30.63 6.39
N ASN A 486 10.86 31.77 7.03
CA ASN A 486 11.92 32.68 6.61
C ASN A 486 13.29 32.19 7.12
N ARG A 487 13.94 31.30 6.37
CA ARG A 487 15.24 30.70 6.68
C ARG A 487 16.13 30.67 5.44
N GLU A 488 17.43 30.60 5.68
CA GLU A 488 18.41 30.34 4.62
C GLU A 488 18.32 28.89 4.16
N ILE A 489 18.33 28.66 2.85
CA ILE A 489 18.40 27.33 2.25
C ILE A 489 19.78 26.73 2.52
N LYS A 490 19.82 25.51 3.05
CA LYS A 490 21.04 24.73 3.29
C LYS A 490 20.71 23.28 3.04
N GLU A 491 21.47 22.65 2.16
CA GLU A 491 21.35 21.24 1.88
C GLU A 491 22.07 20.41 2.96
N ASP A 492 21.62 19.16 3.14
CA ASP A 492 22.24 18.14 3.97
C ASP A 492 22.54 18.49 5.43
N MET A 493 21.77 19.40 6.01
CA MET A 493 21.90 19.72 7.43
C MET A 493 21.55 18.51 8.29
N LEU A 494 22.51 18.07 9.10
CA LEU A 494 22.33 16.97 10.02
C LEU A 494 21.70 17.43 11.34
N PRO A 495 20.86 16.58 11.98
CA PRO A 495 20.32 16.89 13.30
C PRO A 495 21.43 16.91 14.36
N VAL A 496 21.26 17.76 15.35
CA VAL A 496 22.15 17.83 16.49
C VAL A 496 21.64 16.98 17.65
N SER A 497 22.56 16.30 18.34
CA SER A 497 22.22 15.60 19.58
C SER A 497 22.03 16.63 20.70
N LEU A 498 20.80 16.72 21.22
CA LEU A 498 20.47 17.60 22.36
C LEU A 498 20.67 16.91 23.70
N ILE A 499 20.40 15.60 23.76
CA ILE A 499 20.53 14.75 24.93
C ILE A 499 21.11 13.42 24.46
N ASN A 500 22.11 12.93 25.19
CA ASN A 500 22.73 11.63 24.95
C ASN A 500 22.98 10.95 26.30
N GLY A 501 22.13 10.01 26.69
CA GLY A 501 22.15 9.32 27.99
C GLY A 501 21.24 9.98 29.03
N GLY A 502 21.21 9.41 30.22
CA GLY A 502 20.30 9.87 31.29
C GLY A 502 18.82 9.63 30.97
N GLY A 503 18.47 8.48 30.35
CA GLY A 503 17.11 8.08 30.01
C GLY A 503 16.67 8.40 28.60
N ALA A 504 17.46 9.17 27.82
CA ALA A 504 17.09 9.47 26.45
C ALA A 504 18.28 9.78 25.54
N ASN A 505 18.11 9.50 24.24
CA ASN A 505 18.86 10.07 23.13
C ASN A 505 17.90 10.95 22.32
N LEU A 506 18.09 12.27 22.35
CA LEU A 506 17.20 13.21 21.65
C LEU A 506 17.98 14.00 20.60
N TYR A 507 17.54 13.87 19.37
CA TYR A 507 18.06 14.61 18.22
C TYR A 507 17.07 15.67 17.74
N PHE A 508 17.62 16.78 17.24
CA PHE A 508 16.85 17.88 16.73
C PHE A 508 17.43 18.39 15.41
N GLY A 509 16.60 18.59 14.41
CA GLY A 509 16.97 19.19 13.13
C GLY A 509 15.92 20.18 12.65
N VAL A 510 16.39 21.31 12.12
CA VAL A 510 15.54 22.32 11.48
C VAL A 510 15.52 22.07 9.98
N ASP A 511 14.33 22.15 9.37
CA ASP A 511 14.21 22.10 7.92
C ASP A 511 14.79 23.36 7.27
N HIS A 512 15.80 23.20 6.44
CA HIS A 512 16.43 24.20 5.60
C HIS A 512 16.33 23.88 4.11
N GLU A 513 15.72 22.73 3.76
CA GLU A 513 15.67 22.23 2.38
C GLU A 513 14.33 22.56 1.73
N PHE A 514 13.24 22.32 2.44
CA PHE A 514 11.87 22.40 1.87
C PHE A 514 11.15 23.71 2.24
N LEU A 515 11.53 24.35 3.32
CA LEU A 515 10.93 25.58 3.86
C LEU A 515 9.40 25.50 3.96
N ARG A 516 8.88 24.37 4.45
CA ARG A 516 7.44 24.16 4.67
C ARG A 516 7.08 24.29 6.14
N PRO A 517 5.89 24.83 6.48
CA PRO A 517 5.43 24.98 7.88
C PRO A 517 4.98 23.64 8.46
N LYS A 518 5.77 22.61 8.25
CA LYS A 518 5.48 21.23 8.66
C LYS A 518 6.65 20.66 9.46
N GLY A 519 6.39 19.64 10.28
CA GLY A 519 7.43 18.95 11.01
C GLY A 519 7.00 17.59 11.51
N VAL A 520 7.94 16.87 12.12
CA VAL A 520 7.78 15.51 12.59
C VAL A 520 8.38 15.37 13.99
N ILE A 521 7.65 14.71 14.88
CA ILE A 521 8.08 14.31 16.22
C ILE A 521 8.04 12.79 16.26
N ASN A 522 9.19 12.13 16.42
CA ASN A 522 9.31 10.67 16.49
C ASN A 522 9.93 10.28 17.83
N PHE A 523 9.25 9.43 18.59
CA PHE A 523 9.76 8.84 19.83
C PHE A 523 9.64 7.32 19.75
N LYS A 524 10.76 6.61 19.95
CA LYS A 524 10.82 5.18 20.21
C LYS A 524 11.02 5.02 21.72
N ILE A 525 10.06 4.38 22.36
CA ILE A 525 10.00 4.22 23.81
C ILE A 525 10.35 2.77 24.12
N LEU A 526 11.47 2.56 24.78
CA LEU A 526 12.02 1.27 25.10
C LEU A 526 11.80 0.95 26.58
N PHE A 527 11.58 -0.32 26.86
CA PHE A 527 11.28 -0.86 28.18
C PHE A 527 12.33 -1.91 28.59
N PRO A 528 12.47 -2.25 29.87
CA PRO A 528 13.30 -3.38 30.32
C PRO A 528 12.84 -4.73 29.74
N ASP A 529 13.71 -5.73 29.74
CA ASP A 529 13.46 -7.08 29.19
C ASP A 529 12.20 -7.75 29.71
N ASP A 530 11.91 -7.61 31.00
CA ASP A 530 10.75 -8.22 31.67
C ASP A 530 9.42 -7.66 31.12
N MET A 531 9.41 -6.42 30.66
CA MET A 531 8.25 -5.79 30.00
C MET A 531 8.03 -6.25 28.55
N MET A 532 8.95 -7.05 28.00
CA MET A 532 8.89 -7.55 26.61
C MET A 532 8.63 -9.08 26.55
N MET A 533 8.28 -9.71 27.68
CA MET A 533 7.88 -11.12 27.76
C MET A 533 6.45 -11.32 27.22
N LEU A 534 6.07 -12.56 26.88
CA LEU A 534 4.84 -12.91 26.19
C LEU A 534 3.60 -12.14 26.66
N LYS A 535 3.29 -12.20 27.94
CA LYS A 535 2.09 -11.53 28.49
C LYS A 535 2.15 -10.01 28.24
N HIS A 536 3.29 -9.41 28.55
CA HIS A 536 3.47 -7.97 28.39
C HIS A 536 3.47 -7.54 26.92
N ARG A 537 3.98 -8.36 26.00
CA ARG A 537 3.91 -8.11 24.55
C ARG A 537 2.47 -8.04 24.05
N VAL A 538 1.65 -9.01 24.47
CA VAL A 538 0.23 -9.02 24.11
C VAL A 538 -0.51 -7.83 24.74
N TYR A 539 -0.20 -7.54 26.01
CA TYR A 539 -0.78 -6.38 26.71
C TYR A 539 -0.32 -5.05 26.10
N LEU A 540 0.91 -4.94 25.64
CA LEU A 540 1.42 -3.76 24.93
C LEU A 540 0.63 -3.49 23.64
N LYS A 541 0.34 -4.54 22.87
CA LYS A 541 -0.49 -4.45 21.65
C LYS A 541 -1.92 -4.02 21.99
N LEU A 542 -2.55 -4.67 22.97
CA LEU A 542 -3.91 -4.30 23.43
C LEU A 542 -3.94 -2.86 23.98
N TYR A 543 -2.95 -2.48 24.79
CA TYR A 543 -2.81 -1.14 25.32
C TYR A 543 -2.69 -0.08 24.23
N ALA A 544 -1.79 -0.28 23.25
CA ALA A 544 -1.63 0.65 22.15
C ALA A 544 -2.94 0.81 21.35
N MET A 545 -3.68 -0.26 21.15
CA MET A 545 -4.99 -0.22 20.49
C MET A 545 -6.07 0.44 21.34
N CYS A 546 -6.07 0.26 22.65
CA CYS A 546 -6.99 0.97 23.57
C CYS A 546 -6.74 2.48 23.59
N VAL A 547 -5.47 2.90 23.60
CA VAL A 547 -5.09 4.31 23.49
C VAL A 547 -5.58 4.89 22.15
N ASN A 548 -5.34 4.20 21.04
CA ASN A 548 -5.83 4.65 19.72
C ASN A 548 -7.36 4.71 19.67
N GLU A 549 -8.07 3.77 20.30
CA GLU A 549 -9.53 3.78 20.39
C GLU A 549 -10.03 5.01 21.15
N SER A 550 -9.36 5.40 22.26
CA SER A 550 -9.69 6.60 23.01
C SER A 550 -9.38 7.92 22.27
N LEU A 551 -8.51 7.86 21.27
CA LEU A 551 -8.10 9.01 20.44
C LEU A 551 -9.00 9.22 19.21
N ASN A 552 -9.92 8.33 18.88
CA ASN A 552 -10.66 8.37 17.62
C ASN A 552 -11.36 9.71 17.37
N GLU A 553 -12.15 10.18 18.33
CA GLU A 553 -12.89 11.45 18.18
C GLU A 553 -11.97 12.67 17.97
N LEU A 554 -10.74 12.59 18.47
CA LEU A 554 -9.73 13.62 18.36
C LEU A 554 -8.88 13.48 17.10
N GLY A 555 -8.53 12.25 16.75
CA GLY A 555 -7.63 11.92 15.64
C GLY A 555 -8.23 12.26 14.28
N TYR A 556 -9.54 12.10 14.11
CA TYR A 556 -10.17 12.38 12.82
C TYR A 556 -10.09 13.86 12.41
N PRO A 557 -10.49 14.84 13.23
CA PRO A 557 -10.31 16.25 12.90
C PRO A 557 -8.84 16.62 12.64
N ALA A 558 -7.93 16.09 13.43
CA ALA A 558 -6.50 16.32 13.24
C ALA A 558 -6.03 15.83 11.85
N LYS A 559 -6.43 14.63 11.46
CA LYS A 559 -6.11 14.05 10.13
C LYS A 559 -6.69 14.90 9.00
N GLN A 560 -7.92 15.38 9.13
CA GLN A 560 -8.55 16.26 8.13
C GLN A 560 -7.82 17.61 7.99
N ALA A 561 -7.11 18.04 9.02
CA ALA A 561 -6.27 19.25 9.03
C ALA A 561 -4.80 18.98 8.62
N GLY A 562 -4.51 17.85 7.98
CA GLY A 562 -3.18 17.50 7.51
C GLY A 562 -2.18 17.12 8.61
N LEU A 563 -2.67 16.79 9.80
CA LEU A 563 -1.88 16.18 10.87
C LEU A 563 -2.02 14.66 10.80
N ASN A 564 -0.94 13.95 11.06
CA ASN A 564 -0.94 12.51 11.17
C ASN A 564 -0.29 12.09 12.47
N TYR A 565 -0.77 11.02 13.07
CA TYR A 565 -0.11 10.37 14.18
C TYR A 565 -0.09 8.86 14.03
N SER A 566 0.87 8.23 14.67
CA SER A 566 0.99 6.78 14.78
C SER A 566 1.44 6.45 16.19
N PHE A 567 0.62 5.69 16.91
CA PHE A 567 0.97 5.13 18.21
C PHE A 567 0.79 3.63 18.14
N ARG A 568 1.91 2.89 18.18
CA ARG A 568 1.90 1.45 17.96
C ARG A 568 3.04 0.76 18.67
N GLU A 569 2.85 -0.52 18.95
CA GLU A 569 3.93 -1.40 19.38
C GLU A 569 4.90 -1.70 18.21
N ASN A 570 6.13 -2.00 18.56
CA ASN A 570 7.13 -2.61 17.68
C ASN A 570 7.85 -3.74 18.42
N TYR A 571 8.84 -4.36 17.79
CA TYR A 571 9.59 -5.46 18.41
C TYR A 571 10.40 -5.08 19.66
N GLU A 572 10.66 -3.81 19.89
CA GLU A 572 11.48 -3.34 21.00
C GLU A 572 10.71 -2.49 22.03
N GLY A 573 9.48 -2.08 21.72
CA GLY A 573 8.69 -1.24 22.62
C GLY A 573 7.53 -0.54 21.94
N LEU A 574 7.37 0.77 22.18
CA LEU A 574 6.37 1.61 21.55
C LEU A 574 7.00 2.64 20.61
N PHE A 575 6.27 2.95 19.57
CA PHE A 575 6.61 4.02 18.63
C PHE A 575 5.50 5.05 18.59
N LEU A 576 5.84 6.31 18.90
CA LEU A 576 4.97 7.46 18.76
C LEU A 576 5.51 8.40 17.69
N SER A 577 4.71 8.69 16.69
CA SER A 577 5.02 9.67 15.66
C SER A 577 3.87 10.68 15.54
N VAL A 578 4.19 11.96 15.44
CA VAL A 578 3.25 13.03 15.10
C VAL A 578 3.86 13.85 13.98
N SER A 579 3.11 14.13 12.93
CA SER A 579 3.60 14.89 11.76
C SER A 579 2.51 15.78 11.18
N GLY A 580 2.91 16.79 10.42
CA GLY A 580 2.03 17.72 9.74
C GLY A 580 2.36 19.18 10.05
N TYR A 581 1.36 20.07 10.00
CA TYR A 581 1.58 21.50 10.26
C TYR A 581 2.08 21.74 11.69
N SER A 582 3.26 22.37 11.81
CA SER A 582 3.97 22.58 13.08
C SER A 582 3.16 23.38 14.10
N GLU A 583 2.30 24.30 13.63
CA GLU A 583 1.37 25.09 14.45
C GLU A 583 0.51 24.21 15.39
N SER A 584 0.00 23.08 14.90
CA SER A 584 -0.90 22.21 15.63
C SER A 584 -0.27 20.87 16.07
N ALA A 585 0.90 20.51 15.55
CA ALA A 585 1.53 19.21 15.81
C ALA A 585 1.90 19.02 17.29
N MET A 586 2.43 20.05 17.97
CA MET A 586 2.75 19.98 19.39
C MET A 586 1.49 19.83 20.26
N THR A 587 0.40 20.50 19.91
CA THR A 587 -0.87 20.37 20.61
C THR A 587 -1.40 18.95 20.51
N LEU A 588 -1.40 18.39 19.29
CA LEU A 588 -1.81 16.99 19.08
C LEU A 588 -0.90 16.02 19.87
N TYR A 589 0.41 16.24 19.88
CA TYR A 589 1.36 15.45 20.65
C TYR A 589 1.03 15.44 22.14
N GLU A 590 0.74 16.60 22.75
CA GLU A 590 0.38 16.72 24.15
C GLU A 590 -0.93 16.01 24.48
N MET A 591 -1.92 16.11 23.59
CA MET A 591 -3.20 15.41 23.73
C MET A 591 -3.04 13.89 23.66
N ILE A 592 -2.19 13.38 22.75
CA ILE A 592 -1.89 11.95 22.67
C ILE A 592 -1.24 11.47 23.98
N LEU A 593 -0.29 12.22 24.55
CA LEU A 593 0.33 11.86 25.82
C LEU A 593 -0.66 11.81 26.99
N GLU A 594 -1.72 12.62 26.97
CA GLU A 594 -2.77 12.54 27.98
C GLU A 594 -3.52 11.22 27.91
N HIS A 595 -3.90 10.80 26.70
CA HIS A 595 -4.54 9.52 26.46
C HIS A 595 -3.62 8.31 26.71
N MET A 596 -2.32 8.45 26.49
CA MET A 596 -1.35 7.42 26.84
C MET A 596 -1.34 7.09 28.33
N VAL A 597 -1.40 8.07 29.19
CA VAL A 597 -1.33 7.84 30.65
C VAL A 597 -2.68 7.53 31.27
N ASP A 598 -3.77 8.00 30.68
CA ASP A 598 -5.13 7.81 31.18
C ASP A 598 -6.13 7.70 30.03
N PHE A 599 -6.12 6.57 29.32
CA PHE A 599 -7.10 6.32 28.28
C PHE A 599 -8.47 5.95 28.87
N SER A 600 -9.52 6.50 28.30
CA SER A 600 -10.89 6.23 28.69
C SER A 600 -11.67 5.58 27.57
N ILE A 601 -12.03 4.31 27.75
CA ILE A 601 -12.89 3.54 26.86
C ILE A 601 -13.88 2.71 27.71
N THR A 602 -15.02 2.37 27.13
CA THR A 602 -16.03 1.51 27.73
C THR A 602 -15.62 0.03 27.62
N GLU A 603 -16.31 -0.85 28.38
CA GLU A 603 -16.13 -2.31 28.25
C GLU A 603 -16.48 -2.78 26.82
N ASP A 604 -17.51 -2.24 26.20
CA ASP A 604 -17.90 -2.60 24.82
C ASP A 604 -16.83 -2.19 23.81
N GLN A 605 -16.24 -1.01 23.94
CA GLN A 605 -15.11 -0.57 23.12
C GLN A 605 -13.89 -1.46 23.33
N PHE A 606 -13.57 -1.83 24.59
CA PHE A 606 -12.49 -2.79 24.88
C PHE A 606 -12.75 -4.15 24.26
N ASN A 607 -13.96 -4.68 24.37
CA ASN A 607 -14.33 -5.95 23.75
C ASN A 607 -14.15 -5.89 22.23
N GLY A 608 -14.45 -4.76 21.58
CA GLY A 608 -14.16 -4.53 20.17
C GLY A 608 -12.65 -4.54 19.85
N VAL A 609 -11.84 -3.88 20.67
CA VAL A 609 -10.36 -3.89 20.53
C VAL A 609 -9.81 -5.32 20.69
N LYS A 610 -10.23 -6.01 21.74
CA LYS A 610 -9.84 -7.40 22.02
C LYS A 610 -10.22 -8.34 20.88
N ASP A 611 -11.44 -8.25 20.37
CA ASP A 611 -11.93 -9.03 19.23
C ASP A 611 -11.04 -8.83 17.99
N ARG A 612 -10.64 -7.60 17.68
CA ARG A 612 -9.69 -7.32 16.57
C ARG A 612 -8.33 -7.99 16.77
N VAL A 613 -7.78 -7.96 17.99
CA VAL A 613 -6.49 -8.61 18.29
C VAL A 613 -6.61 -10.12 18.16
N VAL A 614 -7.63 -10.72 18.76
CA VAL A 614 -7.91 -12.16 18.71
C VAL A 614 -8.07 -12.61 17.26
N ARG A 615 -8.92 -11.96 16.47
CA ARG A 615 -9.11 -12.27 15.05
C ARG A 615 -7.83 -12.06 14.24
N SER A 616 -7.01 -11.07 14.55
CA SER A 616 -5.74 -10.87 13.87
C SER A 616 -4.79 -12.06 14.03
N TYR A 617 -4.78 -12.68 15.20
CA TYR A 617 -4.01 -13.90 15.45
C TYR A 617 -4.63 -15.11 14.75
N GLN A 618 -5.92 -15.34 14.88
CA GLN A 618 -6.63 -16.46 14.25
C GLN A 618 -6.53 -16.42 12.72
N ASN A 619 -6.78 -15.26 12.12
CA ASN A 619 -6.73 -15.06 10.68
C ASN A 619 -5.31 -15.15 10.08
N PHE A 620 -4.27 -15.09 10.91
CA PHE A 620 -2.91 -15.16 10.41
C PHE A 620 -2.63 -16.50 9.72
N SER A 621 -3.18 -17.60 10.22
CA SER A 621 -3.09 -18.94 9.61
C SER A 621 -3.72 -19.03 8.20
N LEU A 622 -4.55 -18.06 7.83
CA LEU A 622 -5.21 -17.93 6.51
C LEU A 622 -4.59 -16.82 5.65
N SER A 623 -3.44 -16.28 6.05
CA SER A 623 -2.68 -15.33 5.25
C SER A 623 -1.93 -16.04 4.12
N ASP A 624 -1.44 -15.28 3.13
CA ASP A 624 -0.67 -15.83 2.02
C ASP A 624 0.51 -16.69 2.52
N ALA A 625 0.78 -17.78 1.83
CA ALA A 625 1.81 -18.76 2.23
C ALA A 625 3.19 -18.10 2.46
N HIS A 626 3.58 -17.15 1.62
CA HIS A 626 4.86 -16.44 1.79
C HIS A 626 4.90 -15.57 3.07
N GLN A 627 3.77 -14.99 3.48
CA GLN A 627 3.68 -14.18 4.71
C GLN A 627 3.84 -15.07 5.95
N GLN A 628 3.13 -16.21 5.98
CA GLN A 628 3.24 -17.18 7.06
C GLN A 628 4.67 -17.75 7.15
N THR A 629 5.30 -18.05 5.99
CA THR A 629 6.66 -18.57 5.93
C THR A 629 7.68 -17.54 6.45
N ARG A 630 7.53 -16.26 6.12
CA ARG A 630 8.40 -15.19 6.64
C ARG A 630 8.25 -15.00 8.15
N GLU A 631 7.05 -15.17 8.68
CA GLU A 631 6.83 -15.13 10.14
C GLU A 631 7.51 -16.30 10.86
N LYS A 632 7.47 -17.51 10.27
CA LYS A 632 8.29 -18.64 10.77
C LYS A 632 9.79 -18.37 10.67
N GLY A 633 10.21 -17.58 9.68
CA GLY A 633 11.58 -17.06 9.63
C GLY A 633 11.88 -16.18 10.84
N ALA A 634 11.02 -15.24 11.20
CA ALA A 634 11.20 -14.42 12.39
C ALA A 634 11.25 -15.26 13.69
N ASP A 635 10.49 -16.34 13.78
CA ASP A 635 10.55 -17.27 14.92
C ASP A 635 11.95 -17.89 15.08
N ILE A 636 12.67 -18.17 14.01
CA ILE A 636 14.03 -18.73 14.01
C ILE A 636 15.09 -17.64 14.26
N PHE A 637 14.99 -16.53 13.54
CA PHE A 637 16.04 -15.52 13.55
C PHE A 637 16.05 -14.62 14.78
N ASN A 638 14.88 -14.26 15.35
CA ASN A 638 14.79 -13.36 16.50
C ASN A 638 14.97 -14.12 17.81
N HIS A 639 15.80 -13.62 18.74
CA HIS A 639 16.00 -14.27 20.03
C HIS A 639 14.73 -14.31 20.88
N VAL A 640 13.93 -13.25 20.83
CA VAL A 640 12.60 -13.18 21.45
C VAL A 640 11.55 -12.97 20.36
N LYS A 641 10.71 -13.94 20.17
CA LYS A 641 9.56 -13.91 19.29
C LYS A 641 8.54 -14.90 19.84
N TYR A 642 7.30 -14.47 19.89
CA TYR A 642 6.17 -15.30 20.28
C TYR A 642 5.26 -15.48 19.07
N SER A 643 4.85 -16.70 18.81
CA SER A 643 3.94 -17.01 17.73
C SER A 643 2.52 -16.52 18.03
N TRP A 644 1.68 -16.49 17.00
CA TRP A 644 0.29 -16.15 17.19
C TRP A 644 -0.44 -17.20 18.05
N GLU A 645 -0.05 -18.47 17.98
CA GLU A 645 -0.59 -19.57 18.80
C GLU A 645 -0.30 -19.36 20.28
N GLU A 646 0.90 -18.86 20.63
CA GLU A 646 1.27 -18.52 22.01
C GLU A 646 0.54 -17.24 22.49
N SER A 647 0.37 -16.27 21.60
CA SER A 647 -0.20 -14.96 21.92
C SER A 647 -1.73 -14.97 22.04
N LEU A 648 -2.41 -15.83 21.28
CA LEU A 648 -3.86 -15.90 21.22
C LEU A 648 -4.52 -16.16 22.60
N PRO A 649 -4.13 -17.17 23.39
CA PRO A 649 -4.76 -17.41 24.69
C PRO A 649 -4.61 -16.24 25.64
N VAL A 650 -3.47 -15.56 25.62
CA VAL A 650 -3.21 -14.38 26.46
C VAL A 650 -4.14 -13.22 26.08
N ALA A 651 -4.39 -13.03 24.78
CA ALA A 651 -5.31 -12.00 24.32
C ALA A 651 -6.77 -12.32 24.68
N GLU A 652 -7.17 -13.61 24.58
CA GLU A 652 -8.52 -14.07 24.92
C GLU A 652 -8.85 -13.91 26.43
N GLU A 653 -7.87 -14.07 27.30
CA GLU A 653 -8.04 -13.93 28.74
C GLU A 653 -7.96 -12.48 29.23
N ALA A 654 -7.37 -11.56 28.46
CA ALA A 654 -7.16 -10.18 28.88
C ALA A 654 -8.48 -9.43 29.18
N THR A 655 -8.48 -8.61 30.25
CA THR A 655 -9.59 -7.74 30.64
C THR A 655 -9.22 -6.26 30.54
N LEU A 656 -10.22 -5.37 30.45
CA LEU A 656 -9.96 -3.92 30.46
C LEU A 656 -9.20 -3.48 31.73
N SER A 657 -9.52 -4.08 32.88
CA SER A 657 -8.80 -3.82 34.14
C SER A 657 -7.32 -4.19 34.04
N ASP A 658 -7.00 -5.36 33.45
CA ASP A 658 -5.61 -5.78 33.25
C ASP A 658 -4.82 -4.77 32.40
N ILE A 659 -5.44 -4.26 31.33
CA ILE A 659 -4.77 -3.32 30.43
C ILE A 659 -4.62 -1.93 31.07
N ARG A 660 -5.60 -1.49 31.84
CA ARG A 660 -5.48 -0.25 32.63
C ARG A 660 -4.38 -0.35 33.69
N ASP A 661 -4.30 -1.48 34.40
CA ASP A 661 -3.26 -1.70 35.41
C ASP A 661 -1.88 -1.84 34.75
N TYR A 662 -1.81 -2.50 33.61
CA TYR A 662 -0.58 -2.56 32.81
C TYR A 662 -0.14 -1.16 32.36
N GLY A 663 -1.05 -0.29 31.88
CA GLY A 663 -0.74 1.09 31.51
C GLY A 663 -0.13 1.92 32.66
N LYS A 664 -0.52 1.67 33.91
CA LYS A 664 0.05 2.36 35.09
C LYS A 664 1.51 2.01 35.34
N ILE A 665 1.92 0.76 35.09
CA ILE A 665 3.27 0.28 35.33
C ILE A 665 4.18 0.39 34.10
N LEU A 666 3.59 0.47 32.91
CA LEU A 666 4.32 0.45 31.62
C LEU A 666 5.45 1.46 31.55
N TYR A 667 5.20 2.67 32.02
CA TYR A 667 6.15 3.76 31.92
C TYR A 667 7.02 3.96 33.18
N GLU A 668 6.97 3.07 34.15
CA GLU A 668 7.78 3.21 35.39
C GLU A 668 9.28 3.31 35.10
N LYS A 669 9.73 2.59 34.04
CA LYS A 669 11.12 2.60 33.59
C LYS A 669 11.18 2.65 32.07
N THR A 670 11.75 3.72 31.53
CA THR A 670 11.85 3.87 30.07
C THR A 670 13.21 4.42 29.64
N PHE A 671 13.58 4.10 28.40
CA PHE A 671 14.58 4.82 27.61
C PHE A 671 13.90 5.36 26.36
N VAL A 672 14.20 6.58 25.98
CA VAL A 672 13.57 7.23 24.82
C VAL A 672 14.60 7.56 23.75
N GLU A 673 14.41 7.05 22.53
CA GLU A 673 15.09 7.54 21.34
C GLU A 673 14.18 8.51 20.62
N GLY A 674 14.62 9.75 20.43
CA GLY A 674 13.78 10.83 19.92
C GLY A 674 14.43 11.59 18.76
N LEU A 675 13.59 11.93 17.77
CA LEU A 675 13.91 12.87 16.69
C LEU A 675 12.77 13.87 16.54
N VAL A 676 13.09 15.15 16.65
CA VAL A 676 12.21 16.27 16.27
C VAL A 676 12.83 16.98 15.09
N TYR A 677 12.12 17.02 13.94
CA TYR A 677 12.65 17.59 12.70
C TYR A 677 11.59 18.45 11.98
N GLY A 678 12.04 19.52 11.34
CA GLY A 678 11.19 20.36 10.51
C GLY A 678 11.08 21.81 10.99
N ASP A 679 9.87 22.38 10.91
CA ASP A 679 9.60 23.76 11.33
C ASP A 679 9.33 23.86 12.84
N PHE A 680 10.31 23.44 13.64
CA PHE A 680 10.29 23.52 15.10
C PHE A 680 11.50 24.30 15.61
N LYS A 681 11.43 24.69 16.89
CA LYS A 681 12.56 25.25 17.65
C LYS A 681 13.17 24.17 18.53
N GLU A 682 14.46 24.32 18.87
CA GLU A 682 15.13 23.45 19.85
C GLU A 682 14.34 23.35 21.17
N SER A 683 13.74 24.46 21.59
CA SER A 683 12.89 24.50 22.79
C SER A 683 11.69 23.56 22.72
N ASP A 684 11.16 23.33 21.50
CA ASP A 684 10.00 22.45 21.28
C ASP A 684 10.43 20.98 21.40
N ALA A 685 11.60 20.60 20.89
CA ALA A 685 12.15 19.27 21.05
C ALA A 685 12.42 18.95 22.53
N ARG A 686 13.05 19.86 23.28
CA ARG A 686 13.26 19.70 24.71
C ARG A 686 11.93 19.68 25.51
N ARG A 687 10.96 20.47 25.06
CA ARG A 687 9.61 20.49 25.63
C ARG A 687 8.90 19.14 25.43
N ALA A 688 8.97 18.57 24.22
CA ALA A 688 8.34 17.29 23.91
C ALA A 688 8.81 16.18 24.87
N LEU A 689 10.13 15.99 25.05
CA LEU A 689 10.64 15.01 26.00
C LEU A 689 10.29 15.34 27.45
N ARG A 690 10.37 16.61 27.85
CA ARG A 690 10.03 17.02 29.22
C ARG A 690 8.56 16.75 29.55
N ILE A 691 7.63 17.00 28.59
CA ILE A 691 6.20 16.70 28.80
C ILE A 691 5.99 15.20 28.87
N PHE A 692 6.63 14.42 28.00
CA PHE A 692 6.61 12.96 28.06
C PHE A 692 7.01 12.48 29.46
N ASN A 693 8.21 12.82 29.93
CA ASN A 693 8.69 12.40 31.25
C ASN A 693 7.78 12.85 32.40
N LYS A 694 7.25 14.08 32.32
CA LYS A 694 6.32 14.61 33.33
C LYS A 694 4.98 13.87 33.37
N LYS A 695 4.42 13.55 32.20
CA LYS A 695 3.10 12.89 32.10
C LYS A 695 3.20 11.41 32.48
N THR A 696 4.24 10.72 32.02
CA THR A 696 4.46 9.30 32.29
C THR A 696 5.02 9.05 33.68
N ASN A 697 5.58 10.07 34.34
CA ASN A 697 6.29 9.97 35.63
C ASN A 697 7.38 8.87 35.64
N THR A 698 8.06 8.72 34.50
CA THR A 698 9.04 7.65 34.28
C THR A 698 10.31 7.84 35.12
N THR A 699 10.95 6.72 35.48
CA THR A 699 12.33 6.67 35.94
C THR A 699 13.22 6.34 34.76
N ASP A 700 14.20 7.17 34.48
CA ASP A 700 15.16 7.01 33.41
C ASP A 700 16.03 5.74 33.63
N ILE A 701 16.13 4.91 32.58
CA ILE A 701 17.08 3.80 32.53
C ILE A 701 18.17 4.07 31.48
N LYS A 702 19.26 3.32 31.50
CA LYS A 702 20.27 3.38 30.45
C LYS A 702 19.78 2.60 29.23
N ARG A 703 20.29 2.92 28.03
CA ARG A 703 20.01 2.15 26.80
C ARG A 703 20.37 0.66 26.98
N THR A 704 21.47 0.38 27.68
CA THR A 704 21.92 -1.00 27.98
C THR A 704 21.01 -1.79 28.91
N ASP A 705 20.11 -1.12 29.61
CA ASP A 705 19.14 -1.73 30.53
C ASP A 705 17.76 -1.89 29.88
N ALA A 706 17.58 -1.35 28.67
CA ALA A 706 16.39 -1.50 27.83
C ALA A 706 16.52 -2.74 26.95
N PHE A 707 15.36 -3.32 26.60
CA PHE A 707 15.28 -4.46 25.69
C PHE A 707 15.97 -4.14 24.35
N ASP A 708 16.70 -5.14 23.87
CA ASP A 708 17.41 -5.09 22.61
C ASP A 708 17.13 -6.37 21.81
N LEU A 709 16.60 -6.21 20.59
CA LEU A 709 16.26 -7.37 19.74
C LEU A 709 17.53 -7.92 19.11
N LYS A 710 17.86 -9.15 19.44
CA LYS A 710 19.05 -9.85 18.92
C LYS A 710 18.67 -10.88 17.85
N PHE A 711 19.58 -11.14 16.93
CA PHE A 711 19.38 -12.04 15.82
C PHE A 711 20.32 -13.25 15.89
N LEU A 712 19.88 -14.37 15.30
CA LEU A 712 20.62 -15.62 15.29
C LEU A 712 22.03 -15.43 14.73
N ASP A 713 23.04 -15.77 15.53
CA ASP A 713 24.43 -15.90 15.08
C ASP A 713 24.66 -17.33 14.60
N GLN A 714 24.51 -17.54 13.30
CA GLN A 714 24.57 -18.86 12.69
C GLN A 714 26.03 -19.30 12.50
N PRO A 715 26.46 -20.46 13.05
CA PRO A 715 27.80 -21.00 12.81
C PRO A 715 28.14 -21.23 11.35
N GLN A 716 29.42 -21.24 11.01
CA GLN A 716 29.88 -21.55 9.66
C GLN A 716 29.43 -22.92 9.21
N SER A 717 29.09 -23.04 7.94
CA SER A 717 28.67 -24.29 7.29
C SER A 717 27.42 -24.94 7.90
N GLU A 718 26.57 -24.13 8.57
CA GLU A 718 25.34 -24.65 9.15
C GLU A 718 24.16 -24.48 8.19
N GLU A 719 23.42 -25.55 8.01
CA GLU A 719 22.16 -25.58 7.28
C GLU A 719 21.00 -25.87 8.23
N ILE A 720 20.06 -24.94 8.32
CA ILE A 720 18.84 -25.08 9.11
C ILE A 720 17.68 -25.29 8.15
N GLN A 721 16.88 -26.33 8.39
CA GLN A 721 15.67 -26.62 7.61
C GLN A 721 14.45 -26.62 8.51
N HIS A 722 13.42 -25.94 8.07
CA HIS A 722 12.08 -25.97 8.65
C HIS A 722 11.09 -26.56 7.66
N ILE A 723 10.34 -27.56 8.12
CA ILE A 723 9.26 -28.18 7.36
C ILE A 723 7.95 -27.89 8.08
N GLY A 724 6.98 -27.35 7.36
CA GLY A 724 5.68 -27.00 7.92
C GLY A 724 4.51 -27.29 6.99
N LYS A 725 3.33 -27.33 7.57
CA LYS A 725 2.05 -27.46 6.86
C LYS A 725 1.29 -26.13 6.98
N LEU A 726 0.64 -25.72 5.90
CA LEU A 726 -0.18 -24.52 5.84
C LEU A 726 -1.66 -24.91 5.68
N SER A 727 -2.55 -24.05 6.13
CA SER A 727 -4.01 -24.18 5.96
C SER A 727 -4.53 -23.47 4.71
N VAL A 728 -3.64 -23.10 3.80
CA VAL A 728 -3.95 -22.37 2.54
C VAL A 728 -3.56 -23.21 1.34
N ASN A 729 -4.09 -22.84 0.17
CA ASN A 729 -3.97 -23.59 -1.09
C ASN A 729 -2.64 -23.40 -1.84
N ASN A 730 -1.68 -22.69 -1.26
CA ASN A 730 -0.35 -22.50 -1.87
C ASN A 730 0.74 -23.03 -0.95
N SER A 731 1.72 -23.76 -1.52
CA SER A 731 2.99 -24.05 -0.86
C SER A 731 3.94 -22.86 -0.96
N CYS A 732 4.93 -22.80 -0.08
CA CYS A 732 5.97 -21.79 -0.14
C CYS A 732 7.35 -22.43 0.07
N PHE A 733 8.24 -22.14 -0.85
CA PHE A 733 9.67 -22.28 -0.71
C PHE A 733 10.23 -20.91 -0.30
N TYR A 734 11.03 -20.87 0.76
CA TYR A 734 11.73 -19.69 1.20
C TYR A 734 13.12 -20.08 1.71
N ARG A 735 14.14 -19.46 1.15
CA ARG A 735 15.53 -19.74 1.52
C ARG A 735 16.29 -18.46 1.76
N GLU A 736 17.09 -18.45 2.82
CA GLU A 736 18.02 -17.37 3.13
C GLU A 736 19.42 -17.90 3.32
N TYR A 737 20.37 -17.23 2.69
CA TYR A 737 21.80 -17.42 2.87
C TYR A 737 22.37 -16.22 3.61
N VAL A 738 23.24 -16.46 4.58
CA VAL A 738 24.01 -15.39 5.23
C VAL A 738 25.13 -14.97 4.28
N LEU A 739 25.12 -13.72 3.85
CA LEU A 739 26.21 -13.10 3.06
C LEU A 739 27.39 -12.76 3.95
N GLY A 740 27.15 -12.04 5.05
CA GLY A 740 28.18 -11.62 6.00
C GLY A 740 27.74 -10.52 6.93
N ASP A 741 28.68 -10.06 7.76
CA ASP A 741 28.45 -8.97 8.71
C ASP A 741 28.39 -7.61 8.01
N ASP A 742 27.70 -6.63 8.60
CA ASP A 742 27.46 -5.32 8.03
C ASP A 742 28.75 -4.48 8.00
N THR A 743 29.39 -4.45 6.85
CA THR A 743 30.49 -3.54 6.51
C THR A 743 30.13 -2.74 5.26
N PRO A 744 30.80 -1.61 4.98
CA PRO A 744 30.58 -0.87 3.75
C PRO A 744 30.72 -1.75 2.49
N GLU A 745 31.71 -2.66 2.45
CA GLU A 745 31.96 -3.56 1.35
C GLU A 745 30.85 -4.61 1.22
N MET A 746 30.36 -5.14 2.34
CA MET A 746 29.24 -6.08 2.35
C MET A 746 27.94 -5.42 1.88
N ARG A 747 27.66 -4.20 2.32
CA ARG A 747 26.50 -3.41 1.86
C ARG A 747 26.56 -3.21 0.34
N ALA A 748 27.71 -2.77 -0.17
CA ALA A 748 27.94 -2.56 -1.60
C ALA A 748 27.74 -3.85 -2.41
N THR A 749 28.35 -4.95 -1.98
CA THR A 749 28.24 -6.23 -2.66
C THR A 749 26.81 -6.79 -2.60
N SER A 750 26.14 -6.66 -1.46
CA SER A 750 24.76 -7.07 -1.25
C SER A 750 23.79 -6.35 -2.20
N LEU A 751 23.96 -5.03 -2.40
CA LEU A 751 23.14 -4.24 -3.33
C LEU A 751 23.29 -4.74 -4.76
N VAL A 752 24.52 -4.99 -5.23
CA VAL A 752 24.78 -5.45 -6.60
C VAL A 752 24.26 -6.88 -6.82
N ILE A 753 24.49 -7.80 -5.88
CA ILE A 753 23.96 -9.17 -5.96
C ILE A 753 22.42 -9.16 -6.03
N GLY A 754 21.77 -8.35 -5.18
CA GLY A 754 20.31 -8.27 -5.14
C GLY A 754 19.71 -7.80 -6.47
N GLN A 755 20.28 -6.76 -7.07
CA GLN A 755 19.82 -6.24 -8.38
C GLN A 755 20.03 -7.26 -9.50
N MET A 756 21.19 -7.88 -9.52
CA MET A 756 21.60 -8.78 -10.59
C MET A 756 20.77 -10.08 -10.64
N LEU A 757 20.46 -10.67 -9.49
CA LEU A 757 19.73 -11.94 -9.42
C LEU A 757 18.21 -11.79 -9.58
N GLN A 758 17.65 -10.61 -9.41
CA GLN A 758 16.21 -10.42 -9.37
C GLN A 758 15.51 -10.84 -10.66
N GLN A 759 15.96 -10.34 -11.81
CA GLN A 759 15.32 -10.62 -13.10
C GLN A 759 15.59 -12.05 -13.57
N PRO A 760 16.82 -12.58 -13.58
CA PRO A 760 17.06 -13.96 -13.98
C PRO A 760 16.29 -14.99 -13.17
N PHE A 761 16.17 -14.79 -11.85
CA PHE A 761 15.38 -15.67 -11.00
C PHE A 761 13.88 -15.61 -11.33
N PHE A 762 13.36 -14.41 -11.51
CA PHE A 762 11.97 -14.21 -11.90
C PHE A 762 11.65 -14.85 -13.25
N THR A 763 12.48 -14.60 -14.26
CA THR A 763 12.31 -15.15 -15.62
C THR A 763 12.33 -16.67 -15.58
N GLU A 764 13.33 -17.27 -14.97
CA GLU A 764 13.44 -18.71 -14.94
C GLU A 764 12.30 -19.37 -14.17
N MET A 765 12.01 -18.91 -12.94
CA MET A 765 11.05 -19.58 -12.07
C MET A 765 9.59 -19.25 -12.43
N ARG A 766 9.31 -18.02 -12.83
CA ARG A 766 7.94 -17.59 -13.15
C ARG A 766 7.61 -17.74 -14.62
N THR A 767 8.45 -17.24 -15.53
CA THR A 767 8.13 -17.18 -16.96
C THR A 767 8.39 -18.52 -17.64
N ASN A 768 9.58 -19.11 -17.43
CA ASN A 768 9.99 -20.35 -18.11
C ASN A 768 9.37 -21.57 -17.46
N GLN A 769 9.51 -21.72 -16.15
CA GLN A 769 9.05 -22.89 -15.43
C GLN A 769 7.62 -22.77 -14.88
N GLN A 770 7.03 -21.58 -14.87
CA GLN A 770 5.64 -21.33 -14.44
C GLN A 770 5.33 -21.84 -13.01
N LEU A 771 6.29 -21.67 -12.08
CA LEU A 771 6.16 -22.26 -10.75
C LEU A 771 5.11 -21.56 -9.89
N GLY A 772 4.83 -20.28 -10.11
CA GLY A 772 3.82 -19.55 -9.37
C GLY A 772 3.82 -18.04 -9.64
N TYR A 773 2.87 -17.35 -9.04
CA TYR A 773 2.73 -15.89 -9.20
C TYR A 773 3.73 -15.09 -8.35
N ILE A 774 4.00 -15.53 -7.12
CA ILE A 774 4.98 -14.91 -6.21
C ILE A 774 6.33 -15.60 -6.40
N VAL A 775 7.26 -14.88 -7.03
CA VAL A 775 8.64 -15.33 -7.28
C VAL A 775 9.56 -14.14 -7.08
N TRP A 776 10.38 -14.17 -6.03
CA TRP A 776 11.28 -13.07 -5.67
C TRP A 776 12.68 -13.58 -5.29
N SER A 777 13.71 -12.83 -5.69
CA SER A 777 15.02 -12.85 -5.06
C SER A 777 15.40 -11.43 -4.64
N TYR A 778 15.99 -11.30 -3.46
CA TYR A 778 16.42 -10.02 -2.92
C TYR A 778 17.47 -10.18 -1.83
N THR A 779 18.21 -9.11 -1.57
CA THR A 779 19.07 -9.02 -0.39
C THR A 779 18.43 -8.15 0.68
N ARG A 780 18.72 -8.44 1.94
CA ARG A 780 18.28 -7.65 3.10
C ARG A 780 19.28 -7.74 4.24
N SER A 781 19.18 -6.80 5.18
CA SER A 781 19.88 -6.90 6.45
C SER A 781 18.92 -7.17 7.62
N ARG A 782 19.42 -7.83 8.63
CA ARG A 782 18.88 -7.84 9.98
C ARG A 782 19.99 -7.38 10.91
N ASP A 783 19.80 -6.18 11.44
CA ASP A 783 20.83 -5.51 12.23
C ASP A 783 22.20 -5.57 11.54
N GLU A 784 23.17 -6.24 12.13
CA GLU A 784 24.54 -6.34 11.64
C GLU A 784 24.81 -7.49 10.65
N THR A 785 23.78 -8.12 10.06
CA THR A 785 24.01 -9.26 9.16
C THR A 785 23.21 -9.13 7.87
N HIS A 786 23.87 -9.35 6.73
CA HIS A 786 23.27 -9.36 5.39
C HIS A 786 22.89 -10.75 4.94
N TYR A 787 21.77 -10.85 4.21
CA TYR A 787 21.20 -12.10 3.70
C TYR A 787 20.82 -11.99 2.23
N LEU A 788 20.96 -13.09 1.49
CA LEU A 788 20.40 -13.30 0.16
C LEU A 788 19.20 -14.24 0.28
N SER A 789 18.05 -13.82 -0.22
CA SER A 789 16.78 -14.52 -0.07
C SER A 789 16.18 -14.91 -1.40
N PHE A 790 15.55 -16.09 -1.45
CA PHE A 790 14.77 -16.60 -2.58
C PHE A 790 13.39 -17.05 -2.08
N VAL A 791 12.33 -16.67 -2.76
CA VAL A 791 10.94 -16.97 -2.40
C VAL A 791 10.16 -17.41 -3.62
N ILE A 792 9.46 -18.54 -3.51
CA ILE A 792 8.49 -19.00 -4.51
C ILE A 792 7.25 -19.49 -3.79
N GLN A 793 6.08 -18.95 -4.16
CA GLN A 793 4.77 -19.43 -3.71
C GLN A 793 4.07 -20.09 -4.88
N SER A 794 3.63 -21.35 -4.69
CA SER A 794 3.03 -22.15 -5.76
C SER A 794 1.73 -22.85 -5.30
N GLY A 795 0.69 -22.74 -6.10
CA GLY A 795 -0.53 -23.53 -5.94
C GLY A 795 -0.49 -24.85 -6.70
N ALA A 796 0.39 -24.97 -7.71
CA ALA A 796 0.48 -26.12 -8.59
C ALA A 796 1.57 -27.11 -8.19
N PHE A 797 2.66 -26.65 -7.57
CA PHE A 797 3.83 -27.45 -7.23
C PHE A 797 3.99 -27.55 -5.71
N THR A 798 4.48 -28.68 -5.24
CA THR A 798 4.80 -28.88 -3.82
C THR A 798 6.05 -28.10 -3.43
N ALA A 799 6.27 -27.85 -2.13
CA ALA A 799 7.41 -27.08 -1.65
C ALA A 799 8.76 -27.79 -1.96
N ASP A 800 8.79 -29.13 -1.95
CA ASP A 800 9.97 -29.93 -2.28
C ASP A 800 10.26 -29.96 -3.79
N ASP A 801 9.26 -29.99 -4.66
CA ASP A 801 9.44 -29.82 -6.11
C ASP A 801 10.05 -28.46 -6.45
N VAL A 802 9.48 -27.40 -5.86
CA VAL A 802 9.96 -26.03 -6.04
C VAL A 802 11.39 -25.88 -5.49
N ASN A 803 11.67 -26.49 -4.33
CA ASN A 803 13.01 -26.49 -3.75
C ASN A 803 14.06 -27.06 -4.71
N GLN A 804 13.79 -28.19 -5.32
CA GLN A 804 14.73 -28.83 -6.26
C GLN A 804 15.02 -27.96 -7.48
N ARG A 805 13.98 -27.36 -8.07
CA ARG A 805 14.11 -26.45 -9.21
C ARG A 805 14.86 -25.17 -8.87
N ALA A 806 14.63 -24.66 -7.65
CA ALA A 806 15.37 -23.52 -7.13
C ALA A 806 16.85 -23.85 -6.88
N ASP A 807 17.16 -25.08 -6.41
CA ASP A 807 18.54 -25.54 -6.21
C ASP A 807 19.35 -25.48 -7.52
N ASP A 808 18.79 -25.95 -8.64
CA ASP A 808 19.45 -25.93 -9.97
C ASP A 808 19.77 -24.49 -10.40
N PHE A 809 18.83 -23.59 -10.25
CA PHE A 809 19.06 -22.16 -10.55
C PHE A 809 20.10 -21.53 -9.61
N ILE A 810 19.94 -21.70 -8.30
CA ILE A 810 20.85 -21.09 -7.32
C ILE A 810 22.30 -21.57 -7.55
N ALA A 811 22.48 -22.84 -7.87
CA ALA A 811 23.81 -23.38 -8.18
C ALA A 811 24.45 -22.72 -9.42
N SER A 812 23.65 -22.25 -10.38
CA SER A 812 24.13 -21.58 -11.60
C SER A 812 24.44 -20.09 -11.42
N THR A 813 24.05 -19.48 -10.28
CA THR A 813 24.15 -18.02 -10.09
C THR A 813 25.57 -17.44 -10.20
N PRO A 814 26.67 -18.12 -9.80
CA PRO A 814 28.02 -17.62 -10.05
C PRO A 814 28.34 -17.53 -11.54
N GLU A 815 27.85 -18.46 -12.35
CA GLU A 815 28.05 -18.47 -13.81
C GLU A 815 27.30 -17.33 -14.48
N LEU A 816 26.11 -16.96 -13.97
CA LEU A 816 25.37 -15.78 -14.42
C LEU A 816 26.16 -14.50 -14.17
N LEU A 817 26.85 -14.40 -13.03
CA LEU A 817 27.73 -13.27 -12.72
C LEU A 817 28.96 -13.22 -13.65
N VAL A 818 29.53 -14.35 -13.98
CA VAL A 818 30.68 -14.44 -14.94
C VAL A 818 30.25 -14.01 -16.33
N ALA A 819 29.00 -14.26 -16.72
CA ALA A 819 28.47 -13.94 -18.04
C ALA A 819 28.15 -12.45 -18.23
N ILE A 820 28.07 -11.66 -17.17
CA ILE A 820 27.84 -10.20 -17.25
C ILE A 820 29.15 -9.55 -17.72
N ASP A 821 29.05 -8.65 -18.70
CA ASP A 821 30.20 -7.86 -19.17
C ASP A 821 30.53 -6.70 -18.20
N ASP A 822 31.72 -6.14 -18.37
CA ASP A 822 32.21 -5.06 -17.50
C ASP A 822 31.29 -3.82 -17.54
N GLU A 823 30.69 -3.52 -18.71
CA GLU A 823 29.79 -2.38 -18.88
C GLU A 823 28.52 -2.57 -18.07
N THR A 824 27.87 -3.72 -18.17
CA THR A 824 26.67 -4.05 -17.38
C THR A 824 26.96 -4.06 -15.88
N PHE A 825 28.11 -4.63 -15.47
CA PHE A 825 28.51 -4.61 -14.04
C PHE A 825 28.71 -3.18 -13.53
N GLN A 826 29.32 -2.31 -14.33
CA GLN A 826 29.50 -0.90 -13.98
C GLN A 826 28.16 -0.18 -13.86
N GLN A 827 27.22 -0.41 -14.78
CA GLN A 827 25.85 0.15 -14.73
C GLN A 827 25.09 -0.27 -13.45
N LEU A 828 25.22 -1.53 -13.02
CA LEU A 828 24.63 -2.01 -11.76
C LEU A 828 25.22 -1.27 -10.54
N LYS A 829 26.51 -0.98 -10.53
CA LYS A 829 27.16 -0.20 -9.48
C LYS A 829 26.63 1.24 -9.47
N GLU A 830 26.57 1.88 -10.63
CA GLU A 830 26.06 3.25 -10.78
C GLU A 830 24.60 3.35 -10.31
N SER A 831 23.76 2.41 -10.73
CA SER A 831 22.38 2.32 -10.25
C SER A 831 22.29 2.15 -8.71
N ALA A 832 23.21 1.42 -8.10
CA ALA A 832 23.26 1.26 -6.65
C ALA A 832 23.69 2.58 -5.96
N VAL A 833 24.66 3.31 -6.53
CA VAL A 833 25.10 4.64 -6.05
C VAL A 833 23.93 5.62 -6.08
N GLU A 834 23.25 5.75 -7.22
CA GLU A 834 22.11 6.66 -7.38
C GLU A 834 20.97 6.37 -6.40
N LYS A 835 20.70 5.09 -6.08
CA LYS A 835 19.72 4.73 -5.04
C LYS A 835 20.11 5.22 -3.64
N LEU A 836 21.40 5.20 -3.30
CA LEU A 836 21.92 5.71 -2.02
C LEU A 836 21.95 7.23 -1.97
N GLU A 837 22.22 7.89 -3.10
CA GLU A 837 22.23 9.35 -3.25
C GLU A 837 20.84 9.95 -3.37
N LYS A 838 19.81 9.10 -3.46
CA LYS A 838 18.42 9.55 -3.59
C LYS A 838 18.10 10.62 -2.56
N LYS A 839 17.75 11.82 -3.06
CA LYS A 839 17.37 12.96 -2.23
C LYS A 839 15.96 12.79 -1.69
N PRO A 840 15.73 13.08 -0.41
CA PRO A 840 14.34 13.18 0.10
C PRO A 840 13.57 14.28 -0.63
N MET A 841 12.32 14.00 -0.97
CA MET A 841 11.44 14.94 -1.67
C MET A 841 10.46 15.65 -0.71
N SER A 842 10.56 15.39 0.58
CA SER A 842 9.70 15.97 1.61
C SER A 842 10.33 15.95 3.00
N ILE A 843 9.82 16.82 3.88
CA ILE A 843 10.18 16.80 5.32
C ILE A 843 9.98 15.41 5.93
N SER A 844 8.91 14.72 5.54
CA SER A 844 8.62 13.37 6.07
C SER A 844 9.65 12.35 5.60
N GLU A 845 10.06 12.38 4.33
CA GLU A 845 11.11 11.48 3.80
C GLU A 845 12.47 11.78 4.43
N ARG A 846 12.81 13.07 4.58
CA ARG A 846 14.05 13.48 5.26
C ARG A 846 14.06 13.01 6.71
N ALA A 847 12.98 13.24 7.44
CA ALA A 847 12.83 12.77 8.81
C ALA A 847 12.89 11.25 8.92
N TYR A 848 12.32 10.52 7.93
CA TYR A 848 12.39 9.06 7.89
C TYR A 848 13.85 8.57 7.71
N LYS A 849 14.58 9.14 6.75
CA LYS A 849 16.00 8.80 6.51
C LYS A 849 16.85 9.08 7.76
N LEU A 850 16.69 10.26 8.36
CA LEU A 850 17.38 10.64 9.59
C LEU A 850 17.03 9.73 10.77
N LYS A 851 15.74 9.42 10.94
CA LYS A 851 15.26 8.48 11.97
C LYS A 851 15.91 7.11 11.83
N THR A 852 16.02 6.58 10.61
CA THR A 852 16.66 5.29 10.36
C THR A 852 18.12 5.30 10.78
N PHE A 853 18.88 6.33 10.44
CA PHE A 853 20.27 6.45 10.93
C PHE A 853 20.35 6.52 12.46
N ILE A 854 19.45 7.28 13.09
CA ILE A 854 19.48 7.50 14.54
C ILE A 854 19.05 6.25 15.32
N PHE A 855 17.94 5.60 14.92
CA PHE A 855 17.32 4.54 15.72
C PHE A 855 17.80 3.13 15.36
N GLU A 856 18.41 2.96 14.17
CA GLU A 856 18.82 1.64 13.67
C GLU A 856 20.31 1.53 13.37
N HIS A 857 21.04 2.65 13.32
CA HIS A 857 22.46 2.68 12.93
C HIS A 857 23.30 3.65 13.78
N ASP A 858 23.00 3.75 15.07
CA ASP A 858 23.78 4.55 16.05
C ASP A 858 24.13 5.98 15.59
N ALA A 859 23.24 6.60 14.81
CA ALA A 859 23.42 7.91 14.19
C ALA A 859 24.65 7.98 13.24
N ASP A 860 25.01 6.89 12.55
CA ASP A 860 26.01 6.90 11.48
C ASP A 860 25.44 7.59 10.23
N PHE A 861 25.43 8.91 10.24
CA PHE A 861 24.96 9.71 9.12
C PHE A 861 25.85 9.61 7.86
N GLN A 862 27.01 8.96 7.94
CA GLN A 862 27.91 8.72 6.81
C GLN A 862 27.78 7.33 6.22
N ARG A 863 26.79 6.54 6.67
CA ARG A 863 26.60 5.15 6.27
C ARG A 863 26.48 5.00 4.75
N ASP A 864 25.67 5.84 4.10
CA ASP A 864 25.48 5.82 2.64
C ASP A 864 26.77 6.19 1.90
N GLN A 865 27.48 7.24 2.32
CA GLN A 865 28.73 7.66 1.71
C GLN A 865 29.84 6.61 1.83
N LYS A 866 29.94 5.92 2.98
CA LYS A 866 30.84 4.79 3.15
C LYS A 866 30.51 3.64 2.19
N THR A 867 29.23 3.38 1.98
CA THR A 867 28.78 2.33 1.05
C THR A 867 29.04 2.72 -0.40
N ILE A 868 28.86 3.99 -0.78
CA ILE A 868 29.17 4.54 -2.11
C ILE A 868 30.68 4.37 -2.40
N ALA A 869 31.54 4.77 -1.46
CA ALA A 869 32.98 4.59 -1.61
C ALA A 869 33.38 3.12 -1.82
N ALA A 870 32.67 2.21 -1.16
CA ALA A 870 32.88 0.77 -1.35
C ALA A 870 32.37 0.28 -2.73
N LEU A 871 31.24 0.80 -3.24
CA LEU A 871 30.72 0.52 -4.57
C LEU A 871 31.70 0.96 -5.67
N GLU A 872 32.32 2.15 -5.54
CA GLU A 872 33.28 2.64 -6.51
C GLU A 872 34.45 1.65 -6.73
N THR A 873 34.92 1.03 -5.66
CA THR A 873 36.06 0.10 -5.67
C THR A 873 35.68 -1.36 -5.86
N LEU A 874 34.39 -1.69 -5.82
CA LEU A 874 33.89 -3.07 -5.92
C LEU A 874 34.28 -3.71 -7.25
N GLN A 875 34.85 -4.92 -7.18
CA GLN A 875 35.26 -5.71 -8.34
C GLN A 875 34.27 -6.86 -8.59
N GLN A 876 33.98 -7.16 -9.84
CA GLN A 876 33.13 -8.29 -10.22
C GLN A 876 33.67 -9.61 -9.67
N SER A 877 34.98 -9.83 -9.74
CA SER A 877 35.63 -11.03 -9.22
C SER A 877 35.38 -11.27 -7.73
N SER A 878 35.43 -10.22 -6.89
CA SER A 878 35.14 -10.34 -5.46
C SER A 878 33.65 -10.62 -5.18
N THR A 879 32.76 -10.11 -6.02
CA THR A 879 31.32 -10.38 -5.95
C THR A 879 31.01 -11.85 -6.30
N ILE A 880 31.69 -12.39 -7.35
CA ILE A 880 31.60 -13.80 -7.74
C ILE A 880 32.14 -14.71 -6.62
N GLU A 881 33.29 -14.37 -6.05
CA GLU A 881 33.89 -15.13 -4.94
C GLU A 881 32.96 -15.17 -3.73
N LEU A 882 32.41 -14.02 -3.33
CA LEU A 882 31.45 -13.96 -2.21
C LEU A 882 30.21 -14.81 -2.49
N LEU A 883 29.61 -14.69 -3.67
CA LEU A 883 28.40 -15.47 -4.02
C LEU A 883 28.72 -16.96 -4.06
N SER A 884 29.82 -17.37 -4.68
CA SER A 884 30.25 -18.78 -4.73
C SER A 884 30.45 -19.36 -3.33
N LYS A 885 31.06 -18.59 -2.41
CA LYS A 885 31.21 -18.97 -1.01
C LYS A 885 29.88 -19.04 -0.26
N THR A 886 28.98 -18.09 -0.55
CA THR A 886 27.67 -17.99 0.11
C THR A 886 26.78 -19.19 -0.18
N ILE A 887 26.80 -19.70 -1.44
CA ILE A 887 25.93 -20.82 -1.84
C ILE A 887 26.66 -22.17 -1.82
N GLY A 888 28.00 -22.17 -1.71
CA GLY A 888 28.82 -23.39 -1.73
C GLY A 888 28.51 -24.34 -0.58
N THR A 889 28.32 -25.62 -0.87
CA THR A 889 27.88 -26.65 0.10
C THR A 889 28.77 -26.78 1.34
N ASP A 890 30.09 -26.52 1.18
CA ASP A 890 31.04 -26.64 2.28
C ASP A 890 31.15 -25.37 3.15
N THR A 891 30.58 -24.26 2.72
CA THR A 891 30.78 -22.95 3.35
C THR A 891 29.49 -22.22 3.71
N ARG A 892 28.39 -22.59 3.09
CA ARG A 892 27.12 -21.87 3.20
C ARG A 892 26.53 -21.91 4.61
N ARG A 893 25.99 -20.79 5.04
CA ARG A 893 25.08 -20.66 6.19
C ARG A 893 23.69 -20.42 5.62
N MET A 894 22.77 -21.35 5.83
CA MET A 894 21.50 -21.35 5.14
C MET A 894 20.35 -21.67 6.09
N VAL A 895 19.23 -20.98 5.91
CA VAL A 895 17.94 -21.37 6.48
C VAL A 895 16.96 -21.62 5.35
N ASN A 896 16.39 -22.82 5.29
CA ASN A 896 15.46 -23.27 4.26
C ASN A 896 14.11 -23.60 4.85
N PHE A 897 13.06 -23.05 4.28
CA PHE A 897 11.66 -23.27 4.68
C PHE A 897 10.92 -23.96 3.54
N LEU A 898 10.36 -25.13 3.83
CA LEU A 898 9.47 -25.86 2.93
C LEU A 898 8.09 -25.95 3.60
N MET A 899 7.19 -25.09 3.18
CA MET A 899 5.85 -24.97 3.73
C MET A 899 4.84 -25.53 2.73
N PHE A 900 4.20 -26.62 3.09
CA PHE A 900 3.30 -27.36 2.20
C PHE A 900 1.87 -26.85 2.31
N ALA A 901 1.23 -26.56 1.19
CA ALA A 901 -0.19 -26.24 1.09
C ALA A 901 -1.05 -27.36 1.68
N GLU A 902 -2.28 -27.06 2.04
CA GLU A 902 -3.22 -28.05 2.60
C GLU A 902 -3.34 -29.33 1.72
N GLN A 903 -3.40 -29.17 0.40
CA GLN A 903 -3.53 -30.26 -0.57
C GLN A 903 -2.21 -30.94 -0.96
N HIS A 904 -1.06 -30.38 -0.58
CA HIS A 904 0.26 -30.89 -0.99
C HIS A 904 0.91 -31.74 0.10
N GLU A 905 1.48 -32.87 -0.30
CA GLU A 905 2.18 -33.77 0.60
C GLU A 905 3.71 -33.55 0.54
N ASN A 906 4.40 -33.82 1.64
CA ASN A 906 5.86 -33.87 1.69
C ASN A 906 6.32 -35.22 1.11
N THR A 907 6.62 -35.26 -0.19
CA THR A 907 6.94 -36.51 -0.91
C THR A 907 8.36 -36.98 -0.70
N THR A 908 9.29 -36.09 -0.38
CA THR A 908 10.71 -36.42 -0.14
C THR A 908 10.98 -36.95 1.27
N GLY A 909 10.00 -36.77 2.18
CA GLY A 909 10.19 -37.12 3.59
C GLY A 909 11.20 -36.21 4.31
N ALA A 910 11.44 -35.00 3.78
CA ALA A 910 12.28 -33.98 4.40
C ALA A 910 11.82 -33.66 5.82
N LYS A 911 12.77 -33.41 6.71
CA LYS A 911 12.49 -33.12 8.13
C LYS A 911 13.14 -31.81 8.56
N SER A 912 12.53 -31.15 9.56
CA SER A 912 13.16 -30.02 10.23
C SER A 912 14.45 -30.43 10.93
N THR A 913 15.43 -29.52 10.96
CA THR A 913 16.71 -29.72 11.66
C THR A 913 16.53 -29.84 13.18
N TYR A 914 15.39 -29.40 13.69
CA TYR A 914 15.05 -29.45 15.12
C TYR A 914 13.68 -30.09 15.33
N ASN A 915 13.53 -30.74 16.49
CA ASN A 915 12.24 -31.34 16.87
C ASN A 915 11.31 -30.32 17.51
N GLU A 916 11.84 -29.44 18.36
CA GLU A 916 11.11 -28.40 19.08
C GLU A 916 11.90 -27.08 19.01
N LEU A 917 11.29 -26.05 18.42
CA LEU A 917 11.93 -24.76 18.14
C LEU A 917 12.42 -24.07 19.43
N LYS A 918 11.63 -24.08 20.50
CA LYS A 918 11.97 -23.39 21.76
C LYS A 918 13.21 -23.96 22.42
N THR A 919 13.32 -25.28 22.51
CA THR A 919 14.49 -25.98 23.03
C THR A 919 15.71 -25.75 22.15
N TRP A 920 15.53 -25.77 20.82
CA TRP A 920 16.60 -25.51 19.88
C TRP A 920 17.10 -24.06 20.01
N LYS A 921 16.23 -23.06 20.07
CA LYS A 921 16.59 -21.64 20.29
C LYS A 921 17.39 -21.43 21.57
N ALA A 922 17.01 -22.08 22.68
CA ALA A 922 17.72 -21.97 23.96
C ALA A 922 19.17 -22.46 23.89
N SER A 923 19.54 -23.24 22.89
CA SER A 923 20.90 -23.74 22.65
C SER A 923 21.73 -22.87 21.72
N ARG A 924 21.17 -21.73 21.22
CA ARG A 924 21.76 -20.91 20.18
C ARG A 924 22.35 -19.61 20.72
N SER A 925 23.29 -19.05 19.97
CA SER A 925 23.83 -17.71 20.20
C SER A 925 23.08 -16.67 19.37
N TYR A 926 22.89 -15.51 19.95
CA TYR A 926 22.23 -14.35 19.31
C TYR A 926 23.10 -13.11 19.54
N LYS A 927 23.31 -12.33 18.50
CA LYS A 927 24.06 -11.07 18.51
C LYS A 927 23.17 -9.88 18.16
#